data_e52a43474378983d2639beddbb4e219b
#
_entry.id   e52a43474378983d2639beddbb4e219b
#
_cell.length_a   1.000
_cell.length_b   1.000
_cell.length_c   1.000
_cell.angle_alpha   90.00
_cell.angle_beta   90.00
_cell.angle_gamma   90.00
#
_symmetry.space_group_name_H-M   'P 1'
#
loop_
_entity.id
_entity.type
_entity.pdbx_description
1 polymer ?
#
loop_
_entity_poly.entity_id
_entity_poly.type
_entity_poly.pdbx_seq_one_letter_code
_entity_poly.pdbx_strand_id
1 'polypeptide(L)'
;MELKKYQQNVIDDLEAFLHVLEDSISLKTAFADYWKMHARFPLAVDKIVPYHDKVIGVPRVCLKVPTAGGKTFIAVNALQPIFAARELSARQARLVVWLVPSESILSQTLANLRDLAHPYRQKLTVHFGNHVNILDKEQVLRGTDFDADSVVRGISIIVMTFDSLKGRSKETLRAFRENPNLASFDVFRLSQNELTEFDDTALINVLRSMNPVIIVDESHNASTPLSEEMLLNLNPCFVLELTATPHENSNIISYVDAMALHSEQMIKLPLMVSQQNSQSDVMMAALTLRHNLEALALAEQTKGGAYIRPIILFQAEPKSKEDTTTFEKVKAQLLDIGIPENQIAIKTSEINELKNVDLLSPDCEVRFVITVNALKEGWDCPFAYILANLANKSSVVDVTQIVGRVLRQPYARWHNKKLLNSSFVFTSSEKFHETLKSLEMGLVNAGFSREDYRIAQTEMPPENTPDVAQPKLTLTAHELPDIDDFNVSPTFKLPNNMSEQVADNPVAEQITELVIQTVAANVEFGEQAQAATAMNAPPTELQEKITMYPIRPEFTEMMADFRLPQFVIHLDNGLFNEAVLFDRTNLLIDFPLGRYDKVIDFGQINGVVYTSEFKNEREVEFSPLKNQEKQELLNLFANQSDETQQKSLVESLFQLAGKRAFYPIDDNDVRKYFRRIVEDMTDAQRKHCFEHIDQYYKVIKKKIDGLAGNYAEKEFFRQREKDALMMQAMYSFKTSIAPTELATSLGKSLYEREGKISDFETMMLRKILEDNGVNLRWWHRNDSKKGFCINSFINHFPDFVLLTEKGTVVALETKGEQLDGAGSKDRIRAGKDWEKAANALNDGRKYRYMMVFDQERLEGAYDVAAMLDLLRSL
;
A
#
# COMPACT_ATOMS: atom_id res chain seq x y z
N MET A 1 -10.00 -4.20 -8.51
CA MET A 1 -8.99 -3.26 -7.98
C MET A 1 -8.17 -3.99 -6.94
N GLU A 2 -6.85 -3.97 -7.06
CA GLU A 2 -5.92 -4.56 -6.09
C GLU A 2 -5.29 -3.47 -5.21
N LEU A 3 -4.78 -3.87 -4.04
CA LEU A 3 -4.05 -2.95 -3.18
C LEU A 3 -2.74 -2.54 -3.86
N LYS A 4 -2.41 -1.27 -3.80
CA LYS A 4 -1.08 -0.76 -4.13
C LYS A 4 -0.08 -1.26 -3.07
N LYS A 5 1.21 -1.29 -3.40
CA LYS A 5 2.25 -1.83 -2.49
C LYS A 5 2.23 -1.19 -1.10
N TYR A 6 2.12 0.14 -1.01
CA TYR A 6 2.05 0.80 0.29
C TYR A 6 0.74 0.46 1.05
N GLN A 7 -0.39 0.27 0.35
CA GLN A 7 -1.64 -0.14 0.97
C GLN A 7 -1.56 -1.57 1.50
N GLN A 8 -0.91 -2.47 0.74
CA GLN A 8 -0.62 -3.82 1.22
C GLN A 8 0.27 -3.78 2.47
N ASN A 9 1.32 -2.96 2.46
CA ASN A 9 2.17 -2.76 3.63
C ASN A 9 1.39 -2.29 4.87
N VAL A 10 0.38 -1.44 4.70
CA VAL A 10 -0.50 -1.00 5.80
C VAL A 10 -1.34 -2.14 6.35
N ILE A 11 -1.86 -3.00 5.47
CA ILE A 11 -2.60 -4.20 5.88
C ILE A 11 -1.67 -5.20 6.57
N ASP A 12 -0.46 -5.43 6.04
CA ASP A 12 0.54 -6.30 6.65
C ASP A 12 0.95 -5.81 8.05
N ASP A 13 1.06 -4.49 8.25
CA ASP A 13 1.32 -3.87 9.55
C ASP A 13 0.17 -4.13 10.54
N LEU A 14 -1.07 -4.03 10.07
CA LEU A 14 -2.25 -4.34 10.89
C LEU A 14 -2.28 -5.82 11.26
N GLU A 15 -2.06 -6.73 10.31
CA GLU A 15 -2.01 -8.18 10.57
C GLU A 15 -0.89 -8.52 11.56
N ALA A 16 0.29 -7.92 11.40
CA ALA A 16 1.40 -8.11 12.35
C ALA A 16 1.05 -7.63 13.76
N PHE A 17 0.36 -6.48 13.88
CA PHE A 17 -0.12 -6.00 15.17
C PHE A 17 -1.15 -6.94 15.80
N LEU A 18 -2.10 -7.42 15.02
CA LEU A 18 -3.12 -8.36 15.48
C LEU A 18 -2.50 -9.66 15.98
N HIS A 19 -1.50 -10.21 15.27
CA HIS A 19 -0.76 -11.39 15.74
C HIS A 19 -0.03 -11.16 17.06
N VAL A 20 0.66 -10.02 17.21
CA VAL A 20 1.32 -9.69 18.47
C VAL A 20 0.29 -9.51 19.60
N LEU A 21 -0.89 -9.00 19.26
CA LEU A 21 -1.96 -8.81 20.22
C LEU A 21 -2.50 -10.14 20.78
N GLU A 22 -2.64 -11.16 19.92
CA GLU A 22 -3.09 -12.51 20.32
C GLU A 22 -2.16 -13.13 21.37
N ASP A 23 -0.85 -12.91 21.27
CA ASP A 23 0.17 -13.47 22.15
C ASP A 23 0.49 -12.60 23.37
N SER A 24 -0.11 -11.43 23.50
CA SER A 24 0.28 -10.44 24.50
C SER A 24 -0.62 -10.39 25.71
N ILE A 25 -0.04 -10.15 26.88
CA ILE A 25 -0.75 -10.06 28.18
C ILE A 25 -1.58 -8.76 28.27
N SER A 26 -1.21 -7.70 27.56
CA SER A 26 -1.88 -6.40 27.61
C SER A 26 -1.68 -5.59 26.33
N LEU A 27 -2.61 -4.66 26.03
CA LEU A 27 -2.50 -3.74 24.89
C LEU A 27 -1.20 -2.92 24.89
N LYS A 28 -0.74 -2.52 26.06
CA LYS A 28 0.52 -1.76 26.22
C LYS A 28 1.74 -2.60 25.84
N THR A 29 1.76 -3.86 26.26
CA THR A 29 2.83 -4.81 25.91
C THR A 29 2.77 -5.14 24.42
N ALA A 30 1.58 -5.44 23.89
CA ALA A 30 1.36 -5.72 22.47
C ALA A 30 1.91 -4.58 21.59
N PHE A 31 1.56 -3.35 21.90
CA PHE A 31 1.99 -2.19 21.13
C PHE A 31 3.50 -1.95 21.19
N ALA A 32 4.09 -2.13 22.37
CA ALA A 32 5.53 -2.01 22.53
C ALA A 32 6.30 -3.10 21.79
N ASP A 33 5.85 -4.36 21.91
CA ASP A 33 6.50 -5.50 21.24
C ASP A 33 6.29 -5.46 19.72
N TYR A 34 5.12 -5.02 19.24
CA TYR A 34 4.90 -4.75 17.83
C TYR A 34 5.97 -3.80 17.26
N TRP A 35 6.22 -2.65 17.92
CA TRP A 35 7.21 -1.68 17.43
C TRP A 35 8.66 -2.16 17.56
N LYS A 36 9.00 -2.93 18.60
CA LYS A 36 10.32 -3.56 18.71
C LYS A 36 10.57 -4.56 17.57
N MET A 37 9.56 -5.32 17.20
CA MET A 37 9.66 -6.40 16.22
C MET A 37 9.15 -6.02 14.83
N HIS A 38 8.84 -4.74 14.60
CA HIS A 38 8.28 -4.30 13.34
C HIS A 38 9.18 -4.70 12.15
N ALA A 39 8.61 -5.46 11.21
CA ALA A 39 9.39 -6.12 10.16
C ALA A 39 10.17 -5.18 9.24
N ARG A 40 9.69 -3.95 9.07
CA ARG A 40 10.32 -2.95 8.20
C ARG A 40 11.10 -1.89 8.98
N PHE A 41 10.57 -1.44 10.11
CA PHE A 41 11.06 -0.28 10.86
C PHE A 41 11.02 -0.52 12.37
N PRO A 42 11.88 -1.41 12.90
CA PRO A 42 11.92 -1.66 14.34
C PRO A 42 12.38 -0.41 15.08
N LEU A 43 11.65 -0.02 16.13
CA LEU A 43 11.97 1.13 16.94
C LEU A 43 12.86 0.75 18.13
N ALA A 44 13.78 1.63 18.50
CA ALA A 44 14.50 1.53 19.75
C ALA A 44 13.54 1.67 20.94
N VAL A 45 13.78 0.93 22.01
CA VAL A 45 12.86 0.83 23.17
C VAL A 45 12.54 2.19 23.78
N ASP A 46 13.54 3.08 23.88
CA ASP A 46 13.44 4.45 24.39
C ASP A 46 12.70 5.42 23.45
N LYS A 47 12.43 4.99 22.20
CA LYS A 47 11.73 5.77 21.16
C LYS A 47 10.29 5.32 20.95
N ILE A 48 9.87 4.25 21.61
CA ILE A 48 8.49 3.75 21.51
C ILE A 48 7.59 4.61 22.39
N VAL A 49 6.61 5.27 21.75
CA VAL A 49 5.59 6.04 22.48
C VAL A 49 4.69 5.06 23.24
N PRO A 50 4.34 5.33 24.51
CA PRO A 50 3.44 4.47 25.26
C PRO A 50 2.05 4.36 24.59
N TYR A 51 1.45 3.18 24.69
CA TYR A 51 0.07 2.98 24.25
C TYR A 51 -0.92 3.79 25.08
N HIS A 52 -1.79 4.52 24.43
CA HIS A 52 -2.84 5.32 25.06
C HIS A 52 -4.16 4.54 25.09
N ASP A 53 -4.49 4.00 26.27
CA ASP A 53 -5.69 3.18 26.50
C ASP A 53 -6.92 4.07 26.82
N LYS A 54 -7.42 4.78 25.81
CA LYS A 54 -8.55 5.71 25.94
C LYS A 54 -9.91 5.00 26.01
N VAL A 55 -10.05 3.88 25.35
CA VAL A 55 -11.20 2.97 25.46
C VAL A 55 -10.70 1.72 26.16
N ILE A 56 -10.85 1.71 27.48
CA ILE A 56 -10.20 0.74 28.37
C ILE A 56 -10.41 -0.71 27.91
N GLY A 57 -9.31 -1.40 27.68
CA GLY A 57 -9.31 -2.82 27.29
C GLY A 57 -9.69 -3.10 25.83
N VAL A 58 -9.91 -2.06 25.01
CA VAL A 58 -10.26 -2.20 23.59
C VAL A 58 -9.07 -1.81 22.72
N PRO A 59 -8.62 -2.67 21.81
CA PRO A 59 -7.58 -2.31 20.85
C PRO A 59 -8.04 -1.12 19.98
N ARG A 60 -7.31 -0.01 20.08
CA ARG A 60 -7.54 1.19 19.29
C ARG A 60 -6.24 1.57 18.59
N VAL A 61 -6.22 1.47 17.27
CA VAL A 61 -5.03 1.70 16.46
C VAL A 61 -5.30 2.70 15.34
N CYS A 62 -4.26 3.42 14.97
CA CYS A 62 -4.31 4.44 13.94
C CYS A 62 -3.42 4.09 12.76
N LEU A 63 -3.96 4.21 11.55
CA LEU A 63 -3.24 4.15 10.29
C LEU A 63 -3.04 5.58 9.77
N LYS A 64 -1.79 6.06 9.76
CA LYS A 64 -1.46 7.36 9.20
C LYS A 64 -1.30 7.24 7.69
N VAL A 65 -2.30 7.74 6.96
CA VAL A 65 -2.33 7.71 5.49
C VAL A 65 -2.68 9.09 4.96
N PRO A 66 -1.84 9.72 4.11
CA PRO A 66 -2.11 11.05 3.58
C PRO A 66 -3.42 11.12 2.81
N THR A 67 -3.90 12.34 2.58
CA THR A 67 -5.02 12.59 1.68
C THR A 67 -4.68 12.06 0.28
N ALA A 68 -5.68 11.53 -0.42
CA ALA A 68 -5.54 10.78 -1.68
C ALA A 68 -4.89 9.38 -1.57
N GLY A 69 -4.47 8.93 -0.37
CA GLY A 69 -3.88 7.59 -0.17
C GLY A 69 -4.90 6.43 -0.15
N GLY A 70 -6.17 6.66 -0.45
CA GLY A 70 -7.19 5.59 -0.54
C GLY A 70 -7.59 5.01 0.82
N LYS A 71 -7.70 5.83 1.87
CA LYS A 71 -8.08 5.44 3.24
C LYS A 71 -9.31 4.52 3.28
N THR A 72 -10.36 4.86 2.56
CA THR A 72 -11.60 4.05 2.50
C THR A 72 -11.35 2.65 1.94
N PHE A 73 -10.48 2.50 0.93
CA PHE A 73 -10.14 1.20 0.37
C PHE A 73 -9.27 0.37 1.33
N ILE A 74 -8.36 1.01 2.04
CA ILE A 74 -7.58 0.38 3.13
C ILE A 74 -8.54 -0.11 4.23
N ALA A 75 -9.49 0.73 4.67
CA ALA A 75 -10.47 0.35 5.69
C ALA A 75 -11.30 -0.88 5.29
N VAL A 76 -11.77 -0.93 4.03
CA VAL A 76 -12.50 -2.11 3.50
C VAL A 76 -11.65 -3.38 3.58
N ASN A 77 -10.35 -3.29 3.24
CA ASN A 77 -9.45 -4.44 3.29
C ASN A 77 -9.04 -4.81 4.72
N ALA A 78 -9.00 -3.85 5.65
CA ALA A 78 -8.68 -4.07 7.05
C ALA A 78 -9.74 -4.88 7.80
N LEU A 79 -10.98 -4.87 7.34
CA LEU A 79 -12.08 -5.61 8.01
C LEU A 79 -11.84 -7.12 8.03
N GLN A 80 -11.28 -7.69 6.98
CA GLN A 80 -11.06 -9.13 6.91
C GLN A 80 -10.06 -9.61 7.97
N PRO A 81 -8.83 -9.07 8.12
CA PRO A 81 -7.91 -9.50 9.16
C PRO A 81 -8.44 -9.18 10.57
N ILE A 82 -9.14 -8.06 10.78
CA ILE A 82 -9.74 -7.74 12.09
C ILE A 82 -10.78 -8.81 12.50
N PHE A 83 -11.67 -9.20 11.58
CA PHE A 83 -12.66 -10.24 11.88
C PHE A 83 -12.05 -11.65 11.93
N ALA A 84 -10.94 -11.90 11.24
CA ALA A 84 -10.22 -13.18 11.32
C ALA A 84 -9.49 -13.34 12.66
N ALA A 85 -8.90 -12.27 13.19
CA ALA A 85 -8.26 -12.28 14.52
C ALA A 85 -9.27 -12.34 15.67
N ARG A 86 -10.52 -11.96 15.42
CA ARG A 86 -11.60 -12.09 16.38
C ARG A 86 -12.17 -13.49 16.27
N GLU A 87 -12.01 -14.33 17.29
CA GLU A 87 -12.69 -15.61 17.41
C GLU A 87 -14.20 -15.40 17.38
N LEU A 88 -14.84 -15.82 16.30
CA LEU A 88 -16.27 -15.75 16.14
C LEU A 88 -16.89 -17.06 16.58
N SER A 89 -17.56 -17.07 17.73
CA SER A 89 -18.54 -18.13 17.99
C SER A 89 -19.61 -18.07 16.88
N ALA A 90 -20.24 -19.20 16.57
CA ALA A 90 -21.25 -19.32 15.51
C ALA A 90 -22.43 -18.32 15.60
N ARG A 91 -22.59 -17.64 16.73
CA ARG A 91 -23.64 -16.64 16.99
C ARG A 91 -23.14 -15.22 17.15
N GLN A 92 -21.87 -14.94 16.81
CA GLN A 92 -21.31 -13.61 17.01
C GLN A 92 -21.62 -12.70 15.82
N ALA A 93 -22.13 -11.50 16.11
CA ALA A 93 -22.48 -10.52 15.10
C ALA A 93 -21.25 -9.97 14.40
N ARG A 94 -21.28 -9.89 13.06
CA ARG A 94 -20.28 -9.15 12.26
C ARG A 94 -20.85 -7.76 11.94
N LEU A 95 -20.69 -6.87 12.92
CA LEU A 95 -21.18 -5.50 12.83
C LEU A 95 -20.02 -4.52 12.76
N VAL A 96 -20.10 -3.58 11.81
CA VAL A 96 -19.20 -2.44 11.68
C VAL A 96 -20.00 -1.16 11.85
N VAL A 97 -19.53 -0.25 12.69
CA VAL A 97 -20.01 1.13 12.75
C VAL A 97 -18.94 2.02 12.14
N TRP A 98 -19.23 2.58 10.97
CA TRP A 98 -18.32 3.43 10.23
C TRP A 98 -18.69 4.88 10.45
N LEU A 99 -17.85 5.58 11.19
CA LEU A 99 -18.06 6.99 11.57
C LEU A 99 -17.33 7.91 10.61
N VAL A 100 -18.06 8.87 10.05
CA VAL A 100 -17.54 9.86 9.10
C VAL A 100 -17.81 11.28 9.61
N PRO A 101 -16.97 12.28 9.22
CA PRO A 101 -17.07 13.63 9.79
C PRO A 101 -18.26 14.46 9.26
N SER A 102 -18.81 14.15 8.08
CA SER A 102 -19.84 14.99 7.47
C SER A 102 -20.85 14.22 6.62
N GLU A 103 -22.01 14.83 6.36
CA GLU A 103 -23.09 14.30 5.51
C GLU A 103 -22.63 14.09 4.04
N SER A 104 -21.72 14.91 3.56
CA SER A 104 -21.16 14.77 2.20
C SER A 104 -20.31 13.50 2.07
N ILE A 105 -19.44 13.21 3.05
CA ILE A 105 -18.63 11.99 3.09
C ILE A 105 -19.52 10.78 3.36
N LEU A 106 -20.55 10.92 4.22
CA LEU A 106 -21.56 9.88 4.45
C LEU A 106 -22.21 9.43 3.14
N SER A 107 -22.74 10.39 2.36
CA SER A 107 -23.42 10.12 1.10
C SER A 107 -22.49 9.45 0.09
N GLN A 108 -21.25 9.91 -0.03
CA GLN A 108 -20.23 9.34 -0.92
C GLN A 108 -19.85 7.93 -0.49
N THR A 109 -19.61 7.70 0.80
CA THR A 109 -19.23 6.38 1.32
C THR A 109 -20.33 5.37 1.12
N LEU A 110 -21.59 5.75 1.44
CA LEU A 110 -22.75 4.91 1.20
C LEU A 110 -22.93 4.57 -0.29
N ALA A 111 -22.81 5.55 -1.19
CA ALA A 111 -22.94 5.32 -2.62
C ALA A 111 -21.88 4.30 -3.09
N ASN A 112 -20.62 4.49 -2.73
CA ASN A 112 -19.52 3.61 -3.14
C ASN A 112 -19.66 2.18 -2.56
N LEU A 113 -20.10 2.04 -1.33
CA LEU A 113 -20.27 0.74 -0.68
C LEU A 113 -21.54 -0.01 -1.14
N ARG A 114 -22.59 0.70 -1.59
CA ARG A 114 -23.83 0.13 -2.09
C ARG A 114 -23.76 -0.28 -3.56
N ASP A 115 -22.96 0.40 -4.35
CA ASP A 115 -22.82 0.09 -5.78
C ASP A 115 -22.09 -1.24 -5.97
N LEU A 116 -22.82 -2.25 -6.49
CA LEU A 116 -22.30 -3.60 -6.73
C LEU A 116 -21.13 -3.63 -7.74
N ALA A 117 -21.05 -2.65 -8.64
CA ALA A 117 -19.96 -2.51 -9.59
C ALA A 117 -18.73 -1.83 -9.00
N HIS A 118 -18.89 -1.12 -7.87
CA HIS A 118 -17.79 -0.37 -7.26
C HIS A 118 -16.75 -1.32 -6.64
N PRO A 119 -15.44 -1.07 -6.80
CA PRO A 119 -14.37 -1.94 -6.28
C PRO A 119 -14.44 -2.21 -4.77
N TYR A 120 -14.91 -1.24 -3.97
CA TYR A 120 -15.07 -1.40 -2.52
C TYR A 120 -16.11 -2.47 -2.19
N ARG A 121 -17.27 -2.40 -2.85
CA ARG A 121 -18.33 -3.40 -2.67
C ARG A 121 -17.90 -4.78 -3.14
N GLN A 122 -17.25 -4.87 -4.29
CA GLN A 122 -16.72 -6.12 -4.81
C GLN A 122 -15.73 -6.75 -3.82
N LYS A 123 -14.87 -5.94 -3.19
CA LYS A 123 -13.91 -6.43 -2.21
C LYS A 123 -14.58 -6.97 -0.94
N LEU A 124 -15.60 -6.28 -0.42
CA LEU A 124 -16.40 -6.78 0.69
C LEU A 124 -17.09 -8.11 0.35
N THR A 125 -17.63 -8.23 -0.85
CA THR A 125 -18.24 -9.48 -1.33
C THR A 125 -17.24 -10.62 -1.42
N VAL A 126 -16.01 -10.33 -1.83
CA VAL A 126 -14.92 -11.33 -1.86
C VAL A 126 -14.54 -11.80 -0.45
N HIS A 127 -14.49 -10.89 0.53
CA HIS A 127 -14.07 -11.21 1.89
C HIS A 127 -15.18 -11.88 2.72
N PHE A 128 -16.44 -11.43 2.56
CA PHE A 128 -17.55 -11.80 3.44
C PHE A 128 -18.69 -12.53 2.72
N GLY A 129 -18.56 -12.85 1.44
CA GLY A 129 -19.59 -13.48 0.64
C GLY A 129 -20.67 -12.48 0.19
N ASN A 130 -21.80 -13.01 -0.27
CA ASN A 130 -22.87 -12.17 -0.85
C ASN A 130 -23.74 -11.46 0.19
N HIS A 131 -23.62 -11.82 1.47
CA HIS A 131 -24.41 -11.22 2.54
C HIS A 131 -23.68 -10.01 3.16
N VAL A 132 -23.65 -8.92 2.39
CA VAL A 132 -23.07 -7.64 2.84
C VAL A 132 -24.17 -6.59 2.87
N ASN A 133 -24.53 -6.12 4.05
CA ASN A 133 -25.56 -5.10 4.27
C ASN A 133 -24.88 -3.75 4.50
N ILE A 134 -25.25 -2.74 3.70
CA ILE A 134 -24.76 -1.37 3.84
C ILE A 134 -25.93 -0.47 4.20
N LEU A 135 -25.92 0.00 5.43
CA LEU A 135 -27.05 0.67 6.07
C LEU A 135 -26.68 2.09 6.47
N ASP A 136 -27.64 2.99 6.37
CA ASP A 136 -27.58 4.29 7.02
C ASP A 136 -28.39 4.29 8.33
N LYS A 137 -28.26 5.35 9.10
CA LYS A 137 -28.95 5.50 10.40
C LYS A 137 -30.48 5.36 10.29
N GLU A 138 -31.07 5.92 9.24
CA GLU A 138 -32.53 5.89 9.09
C GLU A 138 -33.06 4.47 8.78
N GLN A 139 -32.35 3.71 7.96
CA GLN A 139 -32.70 2.30 7.69
C GLN A 139 -32.60 1.46 8.96
N VAL A 140 -31.51 1.62 9.72
CA VAL A 140 -31.32 0.92 10.98
C VAL A 140 -32.43 1.26 11.99
N LEU A 141 -32.78 2.55 12.13
CA LEU A 141 -33.87 2.96 13.02
C LEU A 141 -35.25 2.44 12.60
N ARG A 142 -35.45 2.18 11.31
CA ARG A 142 -36.69 1.56 10.80
C ARG A 142 -36.69 0.05 10.90
N GLY A 143 -35.56 -0.59 11.22
CA GLY A 143 -35.38 -2.03 11.16
C GLY A 143 -35.49 -2.60 9.73
N THR A 144 -35.21 -1.76 8.71
CA THR A 144 -35.28 -2.18 7.31
C THR A 144 -33.96 -2.89 6.96
N ASP A 145 -34.06 -4.16 6.61
CA ASP A 145 -32.87 -5.01 6.28
C ASP A 145 -31.84 -5.12 7.42
N PHE A 146 -32.26 -4.78 8.65
CA PHE A 146 -31.43 -4.84 9.84
C PHE A 146 -32.16 -5.59 10.95
N ASP A 147 -31.80 -6.84 11.13
CA ASP A 147 -32.31 -7.76 12.16
C ASP A 147 -31.20 -8.67 12.69
N ALA A 148 -31.50 -9.47 13.71
CA ALA A 148 -30.50 -10.34 14.34
C ALA A 148 -29.89 -11.37 13.40
N ASP A 149 -30.65 -11.85 12.41
CA ASP A 149 -30.18 -12.80 11.40
C ASP A 149 -29.19 -12.16 10.41
N SER A 150 -29.44 -10.93 10.03
CA SER A 150 -28.62 -10.21 9.04
C SER A 150 -27.18 -9.99 9.49
N VAL A 151 -26.94 -9.77 10.78
CA VAL A 151 -25.62 -9.56 11.37
C VAL A 151 -24.86 -10.85 11.65
N VAL A 152 -25.54 -11.99 11.68
CA VAL A 152 -24.91 -13.33 11.88
C VAL A 152 -24.56 -13.98 10.55
N ARG A 153 -25.45 -13.91 9.56
CA ARG A 153 -25.25 -14.56 8.25
C ARG A 153 -24.17 -13.92 7.37
N GLY A 154 -23.91 -12.64 7.59
CA GLY A 154 -22.96 -11.88 6.79
C GLY A 154 -22.29 -10.78 7.59
N ILE A 155 -21.98 -9.69 6.90
CA ILE A 155 -21.46 -8.47 7.53
C ILE A 155 -22.47 -7.33 7.35
N SER A 156 -22.76 -6.61 8.42
CA SER A 156 -23.56 -5.38 8.39
C SER A 156 -22.67 -4.18 8.70
N ILE A 157 -22.64 -3.23 7.78
CA ILE A 157 -21.85 -1.98 7.89
C ILE A 157 -22.82 -0.81 8.00
N ILE A 158 -22.87 -0.18 9.15
CA ILE A 158 -23.68 1.01 9.40
C ILE A 158 -22.78 2.22 9.25
N VAL A 159 -23.06 3.07 8.26
CA VAL A 159 -22.33 4.32 8.06
C VAL A 159 -23.12 5.48 8.62
N MET A 160 -22.51 6.27 9.50
CA MET A 160 -23.15 7.41 10.13
C MET A 160 -22.18 8.53 10.47
N THR A 161 -22.67 9.74 10.64
CA THR A 161 -21.85 10.87 11.09
C THR A 161 -21.62 10.82 12.59
N PHE A 162 -20.53 11.45 13.06
CA PHE A 162 -20.27 11.60 14.50
C PHE A 162 -21.47 12.22 15.24
N ASP A 163 -22.10 13.23 14.65
CA ASP A 163 -23.23 13.94 15.25
C ASP A 163 -24.48 13.06 15.42
N SER A 164 -24.54 11.92 14.76
CA SER A 164 -25.63 10.96 14.91
C SER A 164 -25.72 10.33 16.30
N LEU A 165 -24.58 10.22 16.98
CA LEU A 165 -24.42 9.59 18.29
C LEU A 165 -23.82 10.53 19.34
N LYS A 166 -23.41 11.74 18.93
CA LYS A 166 -22.70 12.72 19.75
C LYS A 166 -23.64 13.88 20.09
N GLY A 167 -23.94 14.08 21.35
CA GLY A 167 -24.78 15.20 21.78
C GLY A 167 -24.74 15.39 23.30
N ARG A 168 -24.85 16.65 23.76
CA ARG A 168 -24.91 16.98 25.20
C ARG A 168 -26.20 16.48 25.85
N SER A 169 -27.29 16.44 25.12
CA SER A 169 -28.57 15.90 25.55
C SER A 169 -28.89 14.64 24.77
N LYS A 170 -28.51 13.49 25.29
CA LYS A 170 -28.72 12.18 24.66
C LYS A 170 -30.20 11.87 24.41
N GLU A 171 -31.09 12.33 25.31
CA GLU A 171 -32.54 12.14 25.21
C GLU A 171 -33.15 12.75 23.93
N THR A 172 -32.50 13.75 23.35
CA THR A 172 -32.97 14.37 22.09
C THR A 172 -32.58 13.55 20.86
N LEU A 173 -31.58 12.69 20.98
CA LEU A 173 -31.07 11.87 19.87
C LEU A 173 -31.92 10.59 19.69
N ARG A 174 -32.40 10.35 18.46
CA ARG A 174 -33.23 9.17 18.13
C ARG A 174 -32.54 7.83 18.45
N ALA A 175 -31.22 7.79 18.41
CA ALA A 175 -30.44 6.59 18.71
C ALA A 175 -30.51 6.14 20.18
N PHE A 176 -30.95 7.02 21.09
CA PHE A 176 -31.08 6.75 22.53
C PHE A 176 -32.52 6.57 22.98
N ARG A 177 -33.47 6.57 22.05
CA ARG A 177 -34.92 6.36 22.37
C ARG A 177 -35.31 4.92 22.12
N GLU A 178 -36.34 4.48 22.86
CA GLU A 178 -37.01 3.23 22.63
C GLU A 178 -37.33 3.02 21.14
N ASN A 179 -37.06 1.84 20.60
CA ASN A 179 -37.31 1.49 19.22
C ASN A 179 -37.77 0.00 19.08
N PRO A 180 -39.07 -0.27 19.12
CA PRO A 180 -39.60 -1.62 19.01
C PRO A 180 -39.19 -2.36 17.73
N ASN A 181 -38.80 -1.66 16.66
CA ASN A 181 -38.33 -2.30 15.42
C ASN A 181 -37.04 -3.08 15.61
N LEU A 182 -36.30 -2.83 16.69
CA LEU A 182 -35.04 -3.46 17.02
C LEU A 182 -35.15 -4.59 18.04
N ALA A 183 -36.38 -4.99 18.42
CA ALA A 183 -36.63 -6.03 19.44
C ALA A 183 -36.02 -7.40 19.03
N SER A 184 -35.78 -7.70 17.74
CA SER A 184 -35.16 -8.95 17.30
C SER A 184 -33.73 -9.15 17.82
N PHE A 185 -33.07 -8.07 18.21
CA PHE A 185 -31.67 -8.10 18.72
C PHE A 185 -31.58 -8.54 20.19
N ASP A 186 -32.70 -8.83 20.85
CA ASP A 186 -32.76 -9.35 22.21
C ASP A 186 -31.88 -10.60 22.43
N VAL A 187 -31.67 -11.39 21.38
CA VAL A 187 -30.78 -12.57 21.36
C VAL A 187 -29.30 -12.29 21.65
N PHE A 188 -28.86 -11.05 21.49
CA PHE A 188 -27.48 -10.62 21.79
C PHE A 188 -27.34 -9.98 23.17
N ARG A 189 -28.45 -9.86 23.91
CA ARG A 189 -28.44 -9.22 25.22
C ARG A 189 -27.59 -9.95 26.23
N LEU A 190 -26.70 -9.19 26.85
CA LEU A 190 -25.99 -9.58 28.06
C LEU A 190 -26.30 -8.49 29.09
N SER A 191 -27.11 -8.78 30.07
CA SER A 191 -27.61 -7.84 31.10
C SER A 191 -26.50 -7.04 31.83
N GLN A 192 -25.26 -7.43 31.71
CA GLN A 192 -24.10 -6.73 32.30
C GLN A 192 -23.51 -5.60 31.45
N ASN A 193 -23.91 -5.49 30.17
CA ASN A 193 -23.31 -4.57 29.23
C ASN A 193 -24.22 -3.41 28.81
N GLU A 194 -25.40 -3.28 29.35
CA GLU A 194 -26.38 -2.28 28.92
C GLU A 194 -26.16 -0.91 29.60
N LEU A 195 -26.47 0.15 28.84
CA LEU A 195 -26.62 1.47 29.42
C LEU A 195 -28.00 1.54 30.06
N THR A 196 -28.07 1.32 31.36
CA THR A 196 -29.32 1.22 32.12
C THR A 196 -30.17 2.49 32.14
N GLU A 197 -29.63 3.59 31.67
CA GLU A 197 -30.32 4.88 31.53
C GLU A 197 -31.26 4.93 30.31
N PHE A 198 -31.10 4.00 29.35
CA PHE A 198 -31.86 3.96 28.11
C PHE A 198 -32.54 2.64 27.90
N ASP A 199 -33.64 2.66 27.12
CA ASP A 199 -34.39 1.44 26.80
C ASP A 199 -33.50 0.42 26.04
N ASP A 200 -33.79 -0.83 26.30
CA ASP A 200 -33.03 -1.98 25.77
C ASP A 200 -33.11 -2.05 24.23
N THR A 201 -34.23 -1.60 23.65
CA THR A 201 -34.42 -1.53 22.21
C THR A 201 -33.86 -0.26 21.59
N ALA A 202 -33.32 0.65 22.43
CA ALA A 202 -32.63 1.82 21.89
C ALA A 202 -31.44 1.40 21.01
N LEU A 203 -31.27 2.06 19.86
CA LEU A 203 -30.22 1.70 18.91
C LEU A 203 -28.84 1.62 19.57
N ILE A 204 -28.52 2.51 20.48
CA ILE A 204 -27.24 2.50 21.18
C ILE A 204 -27.01 1.22 21.98
N ASN A 205 -28.02 0.71 22.68
CA ASN A 205 -27.93 -0.53 23.43
C ASN A 205 -27.86 -1.75 22.51
N VAL A 206 -28.61 -1.73 21.42
CA VAL A 206 -28.55 -2.77 20.37
C VAL A 206 -27.16 -2.85 19.74
N LEU A 207 -26.56 -1.73 19.35
CA LEU A 207 -25.19 -1.70 18.79
C LEU A 207 -24.17 -2.17 19.84
N ARG A 208 -24.30 -1.69 21.06
CA ARG A 208 -23.44 -2.02 22.20
C ARG A 208 -23.42 -3.51 22.52
N SER A 209 -24.56 -4.18 22.47
CA SER A 209 -24.70 -5.63 22.78
C SER A 209 -23.95 -6.51 21.77
N MET A 210 -23.70 -6.03 20.57
CA MET A 210 -23.01 -6.75 19.49
C MET A 210 -21.51 -6.52 19.45
N ASN A 211 -20.95 -5.64 20.30
CA ASN A 211 -19.52 -5.31 20.33
C ASN A 211 -18.96 -5.00 18.92
N PRO A 212 -19.38 -3.93 18.27
CA PRO A 212 -19.03 -3.64 16.87
C PRO A 212 -17.53 -3.36 16.67
N VAL A 213 -17.03 -3.61 15.48
CA VAL A 213 -15.82 -2.97 14.99
C VAL A 213 -16.14 -1.54 14.62
N ILE A 214 -15.39 -0.58 15.13
CA ILE A 214 -15.58 0.84 14.78
C ILE A 214 -14.48 1.28 13.81
N ILE A 215 -14.88 1.85 12.69
CA ILE A 215 -13.99 2.59 11.78
C ILE A 215 -14.23 4.08 12.02
N VAL A 216 -13.16 4.82 12.30
CA VAL A 216 -13.18 6.28 12.48
C VAL A 216 -12.41 6.91 11.33
N ASP A 217 -13.15 7.41 10.33
CA ASP A 217 -12.55 8.10 9.19
C ASP A 217 -12.29 9.56 9.54
N GLU A 218 -11.12 10.08 9.16
CA GLU A 218 -10.61 11.39 9.54
C GLU A 218 -10.67 11.62 11.07
N SER A 219 -10.03 10.72 11.81
CA SER A 219 -10.09 10.63 13.28
C SER A 219 -9.66 11.92 14.00
N HIS A 220 -8.94 12.82 13.35
CA HIS A 220 -8.62 14.14 13.89
C HIS A 220 -9.87 14.99 14.23
N ASN A 221 -11.04 14.67 13.64
CA ASN A 221 -12.32 15.27 13.99
C ASN A 221 -13.00 14.64 15.23
N ALA A 222 -12.50 13.48 15.71
CA ALA A 222 -13.10 12.69 16.78
C ALA A 222 -12.33 12.74 18.12
N SER A 223 -11.59 13.81 18.40
CA SER A 223 -10.69 13.92 19.56
C SER A 223 -11.27 14.61 20.81
N THR A 224 -12.54 14.99 20.75
CA THR A 224 -13.18 15.66 21.90
C THR A 224 -13.61 14.65 22.98
N PRO A 225 -13.69 15.03 24.28
CA PRO A 225 -14.20 14.16 25.33
C PRO A 225 -15.56 13.54 25.02
N LEU A 226 -16.43 14.29 24.33
CA LEU A 226 -17.73 13.81 23.90
C LEU A 226 -17.64 12.73 22.79
N SER A 227 -16.60 12.75 21.97
CA SER A 227 -16.34 11.71 20.98
C SER A 227 -15.80 10.44 21.63
N GLU A 228 -14.98 10.56 22.66
CA GLU A 228 -14.48 9.43 23.45
C GLU A 228 -15.62 8.75 24.21
N GLU A 229 -16.52 9.52 24.81
CA GLU A 229 -17.74 9.00 25.46
C GLU A 229 -18.64 8.25 24.46
N MET A 230 -18.80 8.78 23.27
CA MET A 230 -19.55 8.11 22.20
C MET A 230 -18.96 6.74 21.86
N LEU A 231 -17.64 6.64 21.74
CA LEU A 231 -16.97 5.34 21.49
C LEU A 231 -17.17 4.37 22.65
N LEU A 232 -17.06 4.83 23.90
CA LEU A 232 -17.33 4.01 25.09
C LEU A 232 -18.78 3.51 25.14
N ASN A 233 -19.74 4.36 24.73
CA ASN A 233 -21.15 3.97 24.69
C ASN A 233 -21.41 2.85 23.68
N LEU A 234 -20.67 2.76 22.59
CA LEU A 234 -20.78 1.70 21.58
C LEU A 234 -20.18 0.37 22.02
N ASN A 235 -19.36 0.35 23.07
CA ASN A 235 -18.68 -0.85 23.58
C ASN A 235 -18.02 -1.70 22.47
N PRO A 236 -17.10 -1.09 21.68
CA PRO A 236 -16.50 -1.80 20.55
C PRO A 236 -15.58 -2.93 20.96
N CYS A 237 -15.38 -3.90 20.06
CA CYS A 237 -14.32 -4.89 20.21
C CYS A 237 -12.99 -4.45 19.60
N PHE A 238 -13.02 -3.51 18.64
CA PHE A 238 -11.84 -2.95 17.97
C PHE A 238 -12.16 -1.56 17.42
N VAL A 239 -11.21 -0.64 17.49
CA VAL A 239 -11.32 0.70 16.89
C VAL A 239 -10.18 0.92 15.91
N LEU A 240 -10.51 1.08 14.63
CA LEU A 240 -9.60 1.43 13.56
C LEU A 240 -9.73 2.91 13.20
N GLU A 241 -8.69 3.67 13.44
CA GLU A 241 -8.61 5.08 13.06
C GLU A 241 -7.83 5.24 11.76
N LEU A 242 -8.36 6.07 10.85
CA LEU A 242 -7.69 6.48 9.63
C LEU A 242 -7.63 8.01 9.57
N THR A 243 -6.43 8.54 9.39
CA THR A 243 -6.24 9.98 9.26
C THR A 243 -4.92 10.33 8.58
N ALA A 244 -4.87 11.50 7.96
CA ALA A 244 -3.63 12.08 7.47
C ALA A 244 -2.83 12.74 8.60
N THR A 245 -3.52 13.25 9.63
CA THR A 245 -2.96 14.02 10.74
C THR A 245 -3.39 13.42 12.08
N PRO A 246 -2.70 12.37 12.55
CA PRO A 246 -2.98 11.77 13.84
C PRO A 246 -2.76 12.79 14.97
N HIS A 247 -3.51 12.65 16.06
CA HIS A 247 -3.22 13.38 17.30
C HIS A 247 -1.98 12.82 17.98
N GLU A 248 -1.36 13.62 18.86
CA GLU A 248 -0.20 13.20 19.67
C GLU A 248 -0.42 11.89 20.45
N ASN A 249 -1.68 11.66 20.85
CA ASN A 249 -2.08 10.48 21.63
C ASN A 249 -2.72 9.37 20.75
N SER A 250 -2.47 9.34 19.44
CA SER A 250 -2.93 8.27 18.56
C SER A 250 -1.96 7.10 18.60
N ASN A 251 -2.50 5.88 18.72
CA ASN A 251 -1.70 4.65 18.70
C ASN A 251 -1.41 4.26 17.25
N ILE A 252 -0.41 4.91 16.64
CA ILE A 252 -0.10 4.72 15.23
C ILE A 252 0.66 3.40 15.06
N ILE A 253 0.17 2.53 14.18
CA ILE A 253 0.84 1.25 13.84
C ILE A 253 1.37 1.22 12.41
N SER A 254 0.96 2.15 11.57
CA SER A 254 1.47 2.24 10.19
C SER A 254 1.57 3.68 9.73
N TYR A 255 2.66 3.99 9.02
CA TYR A 255 2.94 5.29 8.45
C TYR A 255 3.09 5.18 6.93
N VAL A 256 2.38 6.04 6.21
CA VAL A 256 2.53 6.25 4.77
C VAL A 256 2.93 7.70 4.54
N ASP A 257 3.94 7.92 3.71
CA ASP A 257 4.42 9.26 3.32
C ASP A 257 4.05 9.61 1.87
N ALA A 258 4.38 10.83 1.45
CA ALA A 258 4.14 11.32 0.09
C ALA A 258 4.92 10.54 -0.97
N MET A 259 6.16 10.14 -0.66
CA MET A 259 7.00 9.41 -1.60
C MET A 259 6.42 8.02 -1.92
N ALA A 260 5.85 7.34 -0.93
CA ALA A 260 5.14 6.08 -1.14
C ALA A 260 3.90 6.26 -2.04
N LEU A 261 3.15 7.36 -1.88
CA LEU A 261 2.02 7.66 -2.75
C LEU A 261 2.47 8.01 -4.18
N HIS A 262 3.55 8.79 -4.30
CA HIS A 262 4.09 9.19 -5.59
C HIS A 262 4.64 7.98 -6.36
N SER A 263 5.43 7.12 -5.72
CA SER A 263 5.98 5.90 -6.36
C SER A 263 4.89 4.96 -6.88
N GLU A 264 3.73 4.96 -6.24
CA GLU A 264 2.54 4.17 -6.65
C GLU A 264 1.54 4.96 -7.49
N GLN A 265 1.93 6.15 -7.98
CA GLN A 265 1.17 6.93 -8.94
C GLN A 265 -0.19 7.43 -8.42
N MET A 266 -0.28 7.69 -7.13
CA MET A 266 -1.51 8.16 -6.51
C MET A 266 -1.67 9.69 -6.55
N ILE A 267 -0.54 10.40 -6.63
CA ILE A 267 -0.49 11.86 -6.53
C ILE A 267 0.42 12.48 -7.59
N LYS A 268 0.07 13.70 -7.99
CA LYS A 268 0.83 14.56 -8.91
C LYS A 268 1.81 15.41 -8.10
N LEU A 269 3.07 15.00 -8.06
CA LEU A 269 4.18 15.77 -7.51
C LEU A 269 5.26 15.98 -8.58
N PRO A 270 5.98 17.07 -8.56
CA PRO A 270 5.96 18.14 -7.56
C PRO A 270 4.73 19.04 -7.65
N LEU A 271 4.40 19.71 -6.54
CA LEU A 271 3.48 20.83 -6.53
C LEU A 271 4.28 22.11 -6.81
N MET A 272 4.02 22.74 -7.93
CA MET A 272 4.72 23.97 -8.35
C MET A 272 3.93 25.20 -7.92
N VAL A 273 4.56 26.10 -7.17
CA VAL A 273 3.97 27.34 -6.71
C VAL A 273 4.59 28.51 -7.47
N SER A 274 3.77 29.25 -8.22
CA SER A 274 4.22 30.40 -9.01
C SER A 274 3.60 31.69 -8.51
N GLN A 275 4.45 32.69 -8.28
CA GLN A 275 4.05 34.05 -7.92
C GLN A 275 3.79 34.88 -9.17
N GLN A 276 2.68 35.63 -9.17
CA GLN A 276 2.30 36.54 -10.24
C GLN A 276 2.15 37.98 -9.72
N ASN A 277 2.30 38.99 -10.58
CA ASN A 277 2.29 40.38 -10.15
C ASN A 277 0.91 40.87 -9.72
N SER A 278 -0.14 40.38 -10.33
CA SER A 278 -1.52 40.78 -10.06
C SER A 278 -2.50 39.60 -10.12
N GLN A 279 -3.72 39.80 -9.65
CA GLN A 279 -4.81 38.82 -9.79
C GLN A 279 -5.15 38.53 -11.27
N SER A 280 -5.03 39.55 -12.11
CA SER A 280 -5.21 39.40 -13.57
C SER A 280 -4.14 38.49 -14.16
N ASP A 281 -2.88 38.67 -13.74
CA ASP A 281 -1.78 37.79 -14.19
C ASP A 281 -1.93 36.36 -13.68
N VAL A 282 -2.43 36.16 -12.45
CA VAL A 282 -2.80 34.83 -11.91
C VAL A 282 -3.81 34.15 -12.82
N MET A 283 -4.85 34.87 -13.23
CA MET A 283 -5.89 34.32 -14.11
C MET A 283 -5.30 33.97 -15.48
N MET A 284 -4.52 34.89 -16.09
CA MET A 284 -3.92 34.68 -17.40
C MET A 284 -2.91 33.53 -17.41
N ALA A 285 -2.06 33.45 -16.39
CA ALA A 285 -1.09 32.36 -16.23
C ALA A 285 -1.78 31.01 -16.09
N ALA A 286 -2.83 30.92 -15.26
CA ALA A 286 -3.62 29.72 -15.07
C ALA A 286 -4.31 29.26 -16.36
N LEU A 287 -4.92 30.19 -17.12
CA LEU A 287 -5.58 29.91 -18.40
C LEU A 287 -4.57 29.41 -19.45
N THR A 288 -3.41 30.08 -19.55
CA THR A 288 -2.35 29.69 -20.49
C THR A 288 -1.82 28.30 -20.18
N LEU A 289 -1.48 28.03 -18.92
CA LEU A 289 -1.00 26.71 -18.54
C LEU A 289 -2.04 25.62 -18.75
N ARG A 290 -3.30 25.86 -18.39
CA ARG A 290 -4.39 24.90 -18.61
C ARG A 290 -4.55 24.53 -20.10
N HIS A 291 -4.50 25.54 -20.98
CA HIS A 291 -4.58 25.32 -22.43
C HIS A 291 -3.46 24.39 -22.91
N ASN A 292 -2.23 24.63 -22.45
CA ASN A 292 -1.09 23.80 -22.77
C ASN A 292 -1.21 22.37 -22.23
N LEU A 293 -1.65 22.22 -20.99
CA LEU A 293 -1.92 20.90 -20.41
C LEU A 293 -3.01 20.14 -21.18
N GLU A 294 -4.06 20.82 -21.65
CA GLU A 294 -5.12 20.19 -22.46
C GLU A 294 -4.58 19.75 -23.83
N ALA A 295 -3.70 20.54 -24.45
CA ALA A 295 -3.05 20.16 -25.71
C ALA A 295 -2.15 18.93 -25.53
N LEU A 296 -1.37 18.85 -24.45
CA LEU A 296 -0.56 17.69 -24.11
C LEU A 296 -1.40 16.46 -23.82
N ALA A 297 -2.50 16.63 -23.08
CA ALA A 297 -3.44 15.55 -22.78
C ALA A 297 -4.08 14.99 -24.06
N LEU A 298 -4.48 15.86 -24.99
CA LEU A 298 -5.03 15.47 -26.28
C LEU A 298 -3.98 14.73 -27.14
N ALA A 299 -2.75 15.21 -27.16
CA ALA A 299 -1.65 14.55 -27.86
C ALA A 299 -1.32 13.16 -27.27
N GLU A 300 -1.44 13.00 -25.95
CA GLU A 300 -1.31 11.69 -25.31
C GLU A 300 -2.48 10.78 -25.64
N GLN A 301 -3.70 11.29 -25.60
CA GLN A 301 -4.91 10.54 -25.95
C GLN A 301 -4.88 10.04 -27.41
N THR A 302 -4.43 10.84 -28.37
CA THR A 302 -4.30 10.42 -29.77
C THR A 302 -3.30 9.29 -29.97
N LYS A 303 -2.33 9.13 -29.06
CA LYS A 303 -1.38 8.01 -29.02
C LYS A 303 -1.87 6.81 -28.19
N GLY A 304 -3.16 6.76 -27.83
CA GLY A 304 -3.76 5.68 -27.06
C GLY A 304 -3.73 5.88 -25.54
N GLY A 305 -3.36 7.06 -25.05
CA GLY A 305 -3.44 7.44 -23.66
C GLY A 305 -4.85 7.65 -23.14
N ALA A 306 -5.01 7.88 -21.83
CA ALA A 306 -6.32 8.14 -21.24
C ALA A 306 -6.82 9.54 -21.56
N TYR A 307 -8.15 9.68 -21.53
CA TYR A 307 -8.80 10.98 -21.60
C TYR A 307 -8.49 11.80 -20.35
N ILE A 308 -7.96 13.01 -20.53
CA ILE A 308 -7.71 13.97 -19.45
C ILE A 308 -8.20 15.34 -19.91
N ARG A 309 -8.97 15.99 -19.06
CA ARG A 309 -9.43 17.38 -19.24
C ARG A 309 -8.96 18.22 -18.06
N PRO A 310 -7.84 18.97 -18.18
CA PRO A 310 -7.33 19.81 -17.12
C PRO A 310 -8.34 20.88 -16.67
N ILE A 311 -8.58 20.93 -15.36
CA ILE A 311 -9.52 21.86 -14.73
C ILE A 311 -8.74 22.84 -13.87
N ILE A 312 -9.15 24.14 -13.93
CA ILE A 312 -8.69 25.18 -13.00
C ILE A 312 -9.71 25.30 -11.87
N LEU A 313 -9.20 25.35 -10.63
CA LEU A 313 -9.95 25.77 -9.46
C LEU A 313 -9.64 27.22 -9.17
N PHE A 314 -10.60 28.12 -9.34
CA PHE A 314 -10.51 29.51 -8.91
C PHE A 314 -11.03 29.63 -7.49
N GLN A 315 -10.17 30.08 -6.58
CA GLN A 315 -10.57 30.43 -5.21
C GLN A 315 -10.93 31.91 -5.15
N ALA A 316 -12.21 32.20 -5.02
CA ALA A 316 -12.77 33.54 -4.89
C ALA A 316 -13.05 33.90 -3.42
N GLU A 317 -13.32 35.19 -3.16
CA GLU A 317 -13.63 35.71 -1.83
C GLU A 317 -15.13 35.64 -1.49
N PRO A 318 -15.45 35.45 -0.20
CA PRO A 318 -16.84 35.66 0.26
C PRO A 318 -17.24 37.15 0.12
N LYS A 319 -18.49 37.39 -0.16
CA LYS A 319 -19.07 38.76 -0.34
C LYS A 319 -19.06 39.49 0.99
N SER A 320 -18.03 40.29 1.26
CA SER A 320 -17.90 41.02 2.54
C SER A 320 -17.61 42.52 2.44
N LYS A 321 -17.12 43.04 1.29
CA LYS A 321 -16.76 44.44 1.06
C LYS A 321 -16.85 44.81 -0.43
N GLU A 322 -16.91 46.13 -0.77
CA GLU A 322 -17.05 46.59 -2.16
C GLU A 322 -15.91 46.19 -3.11
N ASP A 323 -14.70 45.96 -2.59
CA ASP A 323 -13.48 45.60 -3.37
C ASP A 323 -13.11 44.13 -3.38
N THR A 324 -14.00 43.25 -2.98
CA THR A 324 -13.69 41.79 -2.95
C THR A 324 -13.83 41.14 -4.33
N THR A 325 -12.94 40.18 -4.62
CA THR A 325 -13.01 39.36 -5.83
C THR A 325 -13.99 38.23 -5.61
N THR A 326 -15.27 38.51 -5.77
CA THR A 326 -16.35 37.54 -5.59
C THR A 326 -16.44 36.55 -6.75
N PHE A 327 -17.13 35.45 -6.52
CA PHE A 327 -17.31 34.42 -7.58
C PHE A 327 -18.06 35.00 -8.81
N GLU A 328 -18.95 35.97 -8.61
CA GLU A 328 -19.65 36.64 -9.70
C GLU A 328 -18.69 37.48 -10.56
N LYS A 329 -17.73 38.20 -9.93
CA LYS A 329 -16.71 38.95 -10.67
C LYS A 329 -15.79 37.99 -11.47
N VAL A 330 -15.36 36.89 -10.87
CA VAL A 330 -14.55 35.90 -11.56
C VAL A 330 -15.29 35.27 -12.75
N LYS A 331 -16.57 34.92 -12.56
CA LYS A 331 -17.44 34.44 -13.65
C LYS A 331 -17.55 35.45 -14.77
N ALA A 332 -17.83 36.71 -14.44
CA ALA A 332 -17.94 37.78 -15.44
C ALA A 332 -16.65 37.97 -16.24
N GLN A 333 -15.49 37.99 -15.58
CA GLN A 333 -14.19 38.08 -16.22
C GLN A 333 -13.91 36.90 -17.19
N LEU A 334 -14.28 35.68 -16.80
CA LEU A 334 -14.14 34.50 -17.67
C LEU A 334 -15.06 34.60 -18.91
N LEU A 335 -16.29 35.09 -18.75
CA LEU A 335 -17.23 35.32 -19.86
C LEU A 335 -16.73 36.43 -20.78
N ASP A 336 -16.20 37.52 -20.22
CA ASP A 336 -15.65 38.65 -20.99
C ASP A 336 -14.44 38.26 -21.86
N ILE A 337 -13.65 37.29 -21.39
CA ILE A 337 -12.53 36.68 -22.15
C ILE A 337 -13.05 35.71 -23.25
N GLY A 338 -14.35 35.44 -23.28
CA GLY A 338 -14.98 34.58 -24.31
C GLY A 338 -15.06 33.11 -23.96
N ILE A 339 -14.90 32.74 -22.67
CA ILE A 339 -15.08 31.37 -22.19
C ILE A 339 -16.60 31.06 -22.16
N PRO A 340 -17.04 29.97 -22.81
CA PRO A 340 -18.44 29.57 -22.79
C PRO A 340 -18.96 29.26 -21.39
N GLU A 341 -20.16 29.68 -21.08
CA GLU A 341 -20.78 29.53 -19.75
C GLU A 341 -20.90 28.05 -19.32
N ASN A 342 -21.14 27.12 -20.25
CA ASN A 342 -21.22 25.67 -20.01
C ASN A 342 -19.87 25.05 -19.56
N GLN A 343 -18.76 25.77 -19.71
CA GLN A 343 -17.45 25.33 -19.22
C GLN A 343 -17.14 25.83 -17.79
N ILE A 344 -18.00 26.68 -17.23
CA ILE A 344 -17.82 27.30 -15.92
C ILE A 344 -18.84 26.69 -14.95
N ALA A 345 -18.39 26.23 -13.79
CA ALA A 345 -19.28 25.77 -12.73
C ALA A 345 -18.97 26.49 -11.40
N ILE A 346 -19.99 26.81 -10.64
CA ILE A 346 -19.88 27.46 -9.35
C ILE A 346 -20.19 26.48 -8.23
N LYS A 347 -19.34 26.47 -7.22
CA LYS A 347 -19.52 25.67 -6.00
C LYS A 347 -19.25 26.54 -4.77
N THR A 348 -20.33 26.99 -4.13
CA THR A 348 -20.32 27.72 -2.85
C THR A 348 -21.12 26.94 -1.80
N SER A 349 -21.29 27.49 -0.59
CA SER A 349 -22.18 26.93 0.42
C SER A 349 -23.64 26.88 -0.03
N GLU A 350 -24.06 27.81 -0.88
CA GLU A 350 -25.45 27.99 -1.31
C GLU A 350 -25.67 27.43 -2.74
N ILE A 351 -24.70 27.58 -3.62
CA ILE A 351 -24.76 27.16 -5.03
C ILE A 351 -23.93 25.89 -5.24
N ASN A 352 -24.53 24.87 -5.84
CA ASN A 352 -23.82 23.63 -6.18
C ASN A 352 -24.18 23.17 -7.61
N GLU A 353 -23.52 23.76 -8.59
CA GLU A 353 -23.68 23.40 -10.01
C GLU A 353 -22.97 22.09 -10.37
N LEU A 354 -22.13 21.56 -9.47
CA LEU A 354 -21.43 20.27 -9.62
C LEU A 354 -22.23 19.07 -9.09
N LYS A 355 -23.45 19.29 -8.58
CA LYS A 355 -24.29 18.21 -8.06
C LYS A 355 -24.72 17.29 -9.22
N ASN A 356 -24.41 16.01 -9.10
CA ASN A 356 -24.66 14.97 -10.11
C ASN A 356 -23.92 15.18 -11.45
N VAL A 357 -22.85 15.97 -11.49
CA VAL A 357 -21.97 16.11 -12.64
C VAL A 357 -20.80 15.14 -12.48
N ASP A 358 -20.65 14.22 -13.44
CA ASP A 358 -19.44 13.41 -13.53
C ASP A 358 -18.32 14.19 -14.23
N LEU A 359 -17.44 14.78 -13.42
CA LEU A 359 -16.30 15.56 -13.92
C LEU A 359 -15.26 14.71 -14.66
N LEU A 360 -15.29 13.39 -14.59
CA LEU A 360 -14.37 12.51 -15.31
C LEU A 360 -14.94 12.07 -16.68
N SER A 361 -16.23 12.26 -16.89
CA SER A 361 -16.88 11.94 -18.18
C SER A 361 -16.29 12.75 -19.33
N PRO A 362 -16.00 12.12 -20.48
CA PRO A 362 -15.65 12.83 -21.70
C PRO A 362 -16.74 13.80 -22.19
N ASP A 363 -18.00 13.54 -21.86
CA ASP A 363 -19.14 14.37 -22.27
C ASP A 363 -19.30 15.64 -21.40
N CYS A 364 -18.55 15.73 -20.27
CA CYS A 364 -18.58 16.90 -19.42
C CYS A 364 -17.72 18.01 -20.00
N GLU A 365 -18.29 19.20 -20.12
CA GLU A 365 -17.61 20.38 -20.70
C GLU A 365 -16.93 21.27 -19.65
N VAL A 366 -17.17 21.08 -18.37
CA VAL A 366 -16.62 21.91 -17.27
C VAL A 366 -15.10 21.89 -17.27
N ARG A 367 -14.48 23.07 -17.39
CA ARG A 367 -13.03 23.31 -17.34
C ARG A 367 -12.61 24.26 -16.23
N PHE A 368 -13.55 25.02 -15.71
CA PHE A 368 -13.34 26.06 -14.73
C PHE A 368 -14.32 25.88 -13.58
N VAL A 369 -13.79 25.76 -12.37
CA VAL A 369 -14.62 25.66 -11.16
C VAL A 369 -14.30 26.84 -10.27
N ILE A 370 -15.30 27.65 -9.95
CA ILE A 370 -15.17 28.78 -9.04
C ILE A 370 -15.72 28.40 -7.67
N THR A 371 -14.90 28.56 -6.64
CA THR A 371 -15.27 28.19 -5.28
C THR A 371 -14.98 29.32 -4.29
N VAL A 372 -15.75 29.35 -3.18
CA VAL A 372 -15.54 30.27 -2.06
C VAL A 372 -15.33 29.45 -0.82
N ASN A 373 -15.10 28.50 -0.42
CA ASN A 373 -14.96 27.68 0.80
C ASN A 373 -15.74 26.35 0.73
N ALA A 374 -16.33 26.03 -0.43
CA ALA A 374 -17.28 24.93 -0.52
C ALA A 374 -16.70 23.59 -1.02
N LEU A 375 -15.42 23.53 -1.37
CA LEU A 375 -14.76 22.30 -1.78
C LEU A 375 -14.11 21.54 -0.60
N LYS A 376 -14.53 21.86 0.63
CA LYS A 376 -13.92 21.31 1.85
C LYS A 376 -14.13 19.82 1.98
N GLU A 377 -15.31 19.28 1.59
CA GLU A 377 -15.65 17.88 1.81
C GLU A 377 -16.46 17.28 0.64
N GLY A 378 -16.29 16.00 0.40
CA GLY A 378 -17.12 15.22 -0.52
C GLY A 378 -16.93 15.48 -2.03
N TRP A 379 -15.95 16.29 -2.44
CA TRP A 379 -15.64 16.55 -3.84
C TRP A 379 -14.33 15.84 -4.24
N ASP A 380 -14.36 15.15 -5.36
CA ASP A 380 -13.19 14.47 -5.91
C ASP A 380 -13.10 14.74 -7.42
N CYS A 381 -11.96 15.31 -7.84
CA CYS A 381 -11.68 15.54 -9.25
C CYS A 381 -10.17 15.44 -9.55
N PRO A 382 -9.65 14.28 -9.93
CA PRO A 382 -8.26 14.12 -10.34
C PRO A 382 -7.86 14.98 -11.55
N PHE A 383 -8.83 15.49 -12.32
CA PHE A 383 -8.59 16.41 -13.43
C PHE A 383 -8.33 17.85 -13.00
N ALA A 384 -8.46 18.19 -11.72
CA ALA A 384 -8.00 19.47 -11.20
C ALA A 384 -6.47 19.52 -11.18
N TYR A 385 -5.87 20.34 -11.99
CA TYR A 385 -4.41 20.51 -12.13
C TYR A 385 -3.91 21.81 -11.54
N ILE A 386 -4.74 22.84 -11.58
CA ILE A 386 -4.34 24.21 -11.28
C ILE A 386 -5.24 24.79 -10.20
N LEU A 387 -4.65 25.33 -9.14
CA LEU A 387 -5.29 26.19 -8.17
C LEU A 387 -4.89 27.64 -8.45
N ALA A 388 -5.82 28.48 -8.84
CA ALA A 388 -5.64 29.92 -9.00
C ALA A 388 -6.25 30.66 -7.79
N ASN A 389 -5.41 31.13 -6.87
CA ASN A 389 -5.85 31.83 -5.68
C ASN A 389 -6.05 33.33 -5.95
N LEU A 390 -7.30 33.74 -6.03
CA LEU A 390 -7.73 35.14 -6.21
C LEU A 390 -8.21 35.77 -4.91
N ALA A 391 -8.25 35.05 -3.80
CA ALA A 391 -8.74 35.50 -2.52
C ALA A 391 -7.70 36.36 -1.79
N ASN A 392 -8.13 37.51 -1.21
CA ASN A 392 -7.29 38.37 -0.39
C ASN A 392 -7.02 37.80 1.01
N LYS A 393 -7.84 36.88 1.51
CA LYS A 393 -7.65 36.13 2.77
C LYS A 393 -8.05 34.67 2.54
N SER A 394 -7.08 33.83 2.30
CA SER A 394 -7.29 32.38 2.33
C SER A 394 -7.15 31.87 3.76
N SER A 395 -8.15 31.16 4.29
CA SER A 395 -7.95 30.44 5.53
C SER A 395 -7.03 29.27 5.28
N VAL A 396 -6.12 28.98 6.20
CA VAL A 396 -5.21 27.82 6.14
C VAL A 396 -5.98 26.53 5.87
N VAL A 397 -7.14 26.35 6.49
CA VAL A 397 -7.99 25.16 6.35
C VAL A 397 -8.50 24.99 4.91
N ASP A 398 -8.84 26.11 4.24
CA ASP A 398 -9.40 26.05 2.89
C ASP A 398 -8.35 25.63 1.85
N VAL A 399 -7.15 26.20 1.95
CA VAL A 399 -6.02 25.84 1.07
C VAL A 399 -5.64 24.37 1.26
N THR A 400 -5.57 23.90 2.51
CA THR A 400 -5.25 22.52 2.87
C THR A 400 -6.09 21.50 2.12
N GLN A 401 -7.40 21.67 2.20
CA GLN A 401 -8.34 20.68 1.66
C GLN A 401 -8.40 20.70 0.14
N ILE A 402 -8.24 21.88 -0.47
CA ILE A 402 -8.23 22.05 -1.93
C ILE A 402 -6.94 21.43 -2.51
N VAL A 403 -5.79 21.71 -1.91
CA VAL A 403 -4.49 21.18 -2.38
C VAL A 403 -4.46 19.65 -2.37
N GLY A 404 -4.92 19.01 -1.29
CA GLY A 404 -4.98 17.54 -1.23
C GLY A 404 -5.86 16.90 -2.32
N ARG A 405 -6.75 17.69 -2.96
CA ARG A 405 -7.58 17.22 -4.08
C ARG A 405 -6.92 17.49 -5.44
N VAL A 406 -6.26 18.63 -5.59
CA VAL A 406 -5.48 18.95 -6.80
C VAL A 406 -4.32 17.96 -7.00
N LEU A 407 -3.76 17.43 -5.90
CA LEU A 407 -2.67 16.47 -5.95
C LEU A 407 -3.05 15.08 -6.49
N ARG A 408 -4.32 14.72 -6.59
CA ARG A 408 -4.73 13.38 -7.05
C ARG A 408 -4.36 13.12 -8.49
N GLN A 409 -3.66 12.00 -8.73
CA GLN A 409 -3.28 11.57 -10.07
C GLN A 409 -4.47 10.98 -10.83
N PRO A 410 -4.77 11.42 -12.06
CA PRO A 410 -5.78 10.80 -12.88
C PRO A 410 -5.52 9.31 -13.07
N TYR A 411 -6.55 8.49 -12.83
CA TYR A 411 -6.53 7.02 -12.99
C TYR A 411 -5.47 6.30 -12.14
N ALA A 412 -4.84 7.00 -11.17
CA ALA A 412 -3.73 6.48 -10.35
C ALA A 412 -2.64 5.80 -11.20
N ARG A 413 -2.20 6.46 -12.28
CA ARG A 413 -1.15 5.99 -13.20
C ARG A 413 -0.32 7.15 -13.75
N TRP A 414 0.93 6.88 -14.12
CA TRP A 414 1.77 7.85 -14.82
C TRP A 414 1.25 8.14 -16.23
N HIS A 415 1.39 9.39 -16.61
CA HIS A 415 1.19 9.87 -17.97
C HIS A 415 2.54 10.10 -18.64
N ASN A 416 2.62 9.82 -19.95
CA ASN A 416 3.87 9.95 -20.70
C ASN A 416 4.38 11.40 -20.73
N LYS A 417 3.46 12.37 -20.75
CA LYS A 417 3.81 13.79 -20.65
C LYS A 417 3.99 14.17 -19.18
N LYS A 418 5.23 14.51 -18.80
CA LYS A 418 5.63 14.76 -17.41
C LYS A 418 4.82 15.86 -16.71
N LEU A 419 4.43 16.90 -17.45
CA LEU A 419 3.59 17.98 -16.94
C LEU A 419 2.21 17.49 -16.46
N LEU A 420 1.69 16.40 -17.04
CA LEU A 420 0.45 15.78 -16.60
C LEU A 420 0.59 14.98 -15.28
N ASN A 421 1.81 14.87 -14.77
CA ASN A 421 2.10 14.24 -13.47
C ASN A 421 2.45 15.28 -12.39
N SER A 422 2.22 16.57 -12.63
CA SER A 422 2.50 17.68 -11.71
C SER A 422 1.27 18.51 -11.43
N SER A 423 1.29 19.26 -10.32
CA SER A 423 0.21 20.15 -9.91
C SER A 423 0.72 21.59 -9.76
N PHE A 424 -0.16 22.57 -9.91
CA PHE A 424 0.23 23.97 -9.97
C PHE A 424 -0.63 24.87 -9.09
N VAL A 425 0.00 25.84 -8.44
CA VAL A 425 -0.65 26.90 -7.67
C VAL A 425 -0.17 28.25 -8.15
N PHE A 426 -1.08 29.13 -8.52
CA PHE A 426 -0.80 30.53 -8.85
C PHE A 426 -1.38 31.44 -7.76
N THR A 427 -0.60 32.43 -7.35
CA THR A 427 -1.01 33.45 -6.37
C THR A 427 -0.36 34.80 -6.67
N SER A 428 -1.00 35.91 -6.27
CA SER A 428 -0.44 37.26 -6.48
C SER A 428 0.71 37.56 -5.53
N SER A 429 1.60 38.48 -5.91
CA SER A 429 2.78 38.87 -5.14
C SER A 429 2.47 39.42 -3.75
N GLU A 430 1.36 40.19 -3.62
CA GLU A 430 0.92 40.75 -2.36
C GLU A 430 0.55 39.70 -1.32
N LYS A 431 0.20 38.49 -1.74
CA LYS A 431 -0.31 37.39 -0.91
C LYS A 431 0.61 36.16 -0.89
N PHE A 432 1.73 36.23 -1.58
CA PHE A 432 2.61 35.07 -1.78
C PHE A 432 3.01 34.41 -0.45
N HIS A 433 3.54 35.18 0.50
CA HIS A 433 4.00 34.64 1.78
C HIS A 433 2.86 34.05 2.64
N GLU A 434 1.67 34.70 2.64
CA GLU A 434 0.51 34.19 3.37
C GLU A 434 -0.03 32.91 2.72
N THR A 435 -0.09 32.89 1.38
CA THR A 435 -0.53 31.71 0.63
C THR A 435 0.47 30.57 0.78
N LEU A 436 1.76 30.85 0.69
CA LEU A 436 2.82 29.84 0.87
C LEU A 436 2.76 29.22 2.27
N LYS A 437 2.63 30.03 3.32
CA LYS A 437 2.47 29.54 4.70
C LYS A 437 1.21 28.71 4.87
N SER A 438 0.09 29.16 4.26
CA SER A 438 -1.17 28.40 4.29
C SER A 438 -1.07 27.10 3.52
N LEU A 439 -0.32 27.09 2.42
CA LEU A 439 -0.06 25.92 1.59
C LEU A 439 0.85 24.91 2.32
N GLU A 440 1.92 25.37 2.97
CA GLU A 440 2.77 24.53 3.83
C GLU A 440 1.96 23.86 4.94
N MET A 441 1.20 24.65 5.69
CA MET A 441 0.31 24.11 6.72
C MET A 441 -0.72 23.16 6.13
N GLY A 442 -1.22 23.49 4.94
CA GLY A 442 -2.13 22.68 4.18
C GLY A 442 -1.56 21.32 3.77
N LEU A 443 -0.36 21.29 3.26
CA LEU A 443 0.35 20.09 2.92
C LEU A 443 0.63 19.22 4.15
N VAL A 444 1.14 19.83 5.23
CA VAL A 444 1.36 19.13 6.51
C VAL A 444 0.05 18.54 7.05
N ASN A 445 -1.05 19.29 7.02
CA ASN A 445 -2.38 18.80 7.43
C ASN A 445 -2.94 17.72 6.48
N ALA A 446 -2.49 17.64 5.26
CA ALA A 446 -2.82 16.56 4.33
C ALA A 446 -1.89 15.34 4.45
N GLY A 447 -0.90 15.39 5.35
CA GLY A 447 0.06 14.33 5.61
C GLY A 447 1.31 14.38 4.71
N PHE A 448 1.58 15.54 4.08
CA PHE A 448 2.75 15.80 3.25
C PHE A 448 3.83 16.57 4.02
N SER A 449 5.01 16.73 3.43
CA SER A 449 6.14 17.46 3.99
C SER A 449 6.41 18.76 3.24
N ARG A 450 7.33 19.58 3.78
CA ARG A 450 7.84 20.78 3.10
C ARG A 450 8.66 20.46 1.85
N GLU A 451 9.15 19.25 1.71
CA GLU A 451 9.96 18.80 0.57
C GLU A 451 9.09 18.45 -0.64
N ASP A 452 7.77 18.37 -0.48
CA ASP A 452 6.83 17.94 -1.51
C ASP A 452 6.35 19.07 -2.44
N TYR A 453 6.82 20.30 -2.24
CA TYR A 453 6.53 21.41 -3.16
C TYR A 453 7.81 22.14 -3.61
N ARG A 454 7.72 22.86 -4.72
CA ARG A 454 8.79 23.72 -5.26
C ARG A 454 8.22 25.09 -5.58
N ILE A 455 9.01 26.15 -5.32
CA ILE A 455 8.70 27.52 -5.69
C ILE A 455 9.36 27.79 -7.03
N ALA A 456 8.57 28.19 -8.04
CA ALA A 456 9.11 28.60 -9.32
C ALA A 456 9.81 29.96 -9.14
N GLN A 457 11.10 30.02 -9.45
CA GLN A 457 11.92 31.24 -9.34
C GLN A 457 11.69 32.11 -10.58
N THR A 458 11.07 33.25 -10.42
CA THR A 458 11.06 34.36 -11.38
C THR A 458 12.06 35.40 -10.88
N GLU A 459 13.24 35.47 -11.48
CA GLU A 459 14.34 36.40 -11.22
C GLU A 459 14.79 36.66 -9.77
N MET A 460 16.09 36.91 -9.58
CA MET A 460 16.85 36.96 -8.32
C MET A 460 16.09 37.63 -7.14
N PRO A 461 16.11 37.04 -5.95
CA PRO A 461 15.61 37.67 -4.76
C PRO A 461 16.49 38.86 -4.36
N PRO A 462 15.94 39.92 -3.77
CA PRO A 462 16.75 40.96 -3.14
C PRO A 462 17.59 40.38 -1.99
N GLU A 463 18.79 40.89 -1.83
CA GLU A 463 19.91 40.38 -1.01
C GLU A 463 19.67 40.12 0.49
N ASN A 464 18.45 39.97 0.98
CA ASN A 464 18.14 39.85 2.41
C ASN A 464 17.11 38.79 2.79
N THR A 465 17.07 37.62 2.12
CA THR A 465 16.31 36.46 2.61
C THR A 465 17.27 35.45 3.25
N PRO A 466 16.92 34.86 4.45
CA PRO A 466 17.77 33.86 5.08
C PRO A 466 17.87 32.62 4.17
N ASP A 467 19.10 32.17 4.02
CA ASP A 467 19.59 31.08 3.18
C ASP A 467 18.81 29.79 3.45
N VAL A 468 17.78 29.51 2.68
CA VAL A 468 17.19 28.18 2.57
C VAL A 468 17.91 27.49 1.42
N ALA A 469 18.90 26.68 1.78
CA ALA A 469 19.68 25.93 0.83
C ALA A 469 18.79 24.95 0.02
N GLN A 470 18.33 25.38 -1.14
CA GLN A 470 17.76 24.50 -2.14
C GLN A 470 18.89 24.07 -3.11
N PRO A 471 18.95 22.79 -3.51
CA PRO A 471 19.97 22.34 -4.47
C PRO A 471 19.76 23.06 -5.81
N LYS A 472 20.79 23.73 -6.30
CA LYS A 472 20.83 24.33 -7.64
C LYS A 472 20.93 23.21 -8.68
N LEU A 473 19.85 22.96 -9.40
CA LEU A 473 19.89 22.15 -10.62
C LEU A 473 20.39 23.01 -11.76
N THR A 474 21.54 22.66 -12.33
CA THR A 474 22.06 23.19 -13.60
C THR A 474 21.78 22.17 -14.71
N LEU A 475 20.53 22.10 -15.16
CA LEU A 475 20.18 21.39 -16.39
C LEU A 475 20.02 22.44 -17.53
N THR A 476 20.66 22.23 -18.65
CA THR A 476 20.49 23.06 -19.85
C THR A 476 19.25 22.61 -20.63
N ALA A 477 18.53 23.55 -21.22
CA ALA A 477 17.28 23.32 -21.96
C ALA A 477 17.37 22.23 -23.06
N HIS A 478 18.57 21.85 -23.51
CA HIS A 478 18.80 20.80 -24.50
C HIS A 478 18.76 19.37 -23.98
N GLU A 479 18.70 19.19 -22.66
CA GLU A 479 18.72 17.85 -22.01
C GLU A 479 17.34 17.36 -21.56
N LEU A 480 16.28 18.15 -21.82
CA LEU A 480 14.92 17.83 -21.37
C LEU A 480 14.07 17.27 -22.52
N PRO A 481 13.73 15.99 -22.53
CA PRO A 481 12.75 15.44 -23.45
C PRO A 481 11.37 16.05 -23.13
N ASP A 482 10.58 16.39 -24.14
CA ASP A 482 9.19 16.91 -24.08
C ASP A 482 8.99 18.43 -24.19
N ILE A 483 10.05 19.25 -24.29
CA ILE A 483 9.89 20.71 -24.49
C ILE A 483 9.52 21.04 -25.94
N ASP A 484 9.94 20.23 -26.91
CA ASP A 484 9.69 20.48 -28.36
C ASP A 484 8.20 20.44 -28.73
N ASP A 485 7.36 19.78 -27.92
CA ASP A 485 5.91 19.73 -28.13
C ASP A 485 5.17 20.89 -27.42
N PHE A 486 5.89 21.78 -26.72
CA PHE A 486 5.30 22.87 -25.95
C PHE A 486 5.24 24.15 -26.82
N ASN A 487 4.09 24.41 -27.43
CA ASN A 487 3.87 25.61 -28.20
C ASN A 487 3.26 26.72 -27.33
N VAL A 488 4.07 27.68 -26.91
CA VAL A 488 3.68 28.81 -26.05
C VAL A 488 2.82 29.85 -26.80
N SER A 489 2.60 29.66 -28.09
CA SER A 489 1.78 30.59 -28.89
C SER A 489 0.32 30.49 -28.45
N PRO A 490 -0.26 31.53 -27.84
CA PRO A 490 -1.66 31.52 -27.49
C PRO A 490 -2.51 31.61 -28.75
N THR A 491 -3.09 30.48 -29.17
CA THR A 491 -4.14 30.47 -30.20
C THR A 491 -5.49 30.96 -29.64
N PHE A 492 -5.47 31.61 -28.49
CA PHE A 492 -6.63 32.33 -27.95
C PHE A 492 -6.81 33.62 -28.75
N LYS A 493 -7.93 33.76 -29.44
CA LYS A 493 -8.38 35.06 -29.91
C LYS A 493 -8.81 35.87 -28.69
N LEU A 494 -7.88 36.60 -28.09
CA LEU A 494 -8.18 37.63 -27.16
C LEU A 494 -9.07 38.68 -27.84
N PRO A 495 -10.02 39.31 -27.10
CA PRO A 495 -10.77 40.44 -27.62
C PRO A 495 -9.81 41.50 -28.17
N ASN A 496 -10.15 42.13 -29.28
CA ASN A 496 -9.30 43.04 -30.07
C ASN A 496 -8.58 44.14 -29.29
N ASN A 497 -8.94 44.38 -28.02
CA ASN A 497 -8.32 45.37 -27.14
C ASN A 497 -7.10 44.85 -26.36
N MET A 498 -6.78 43.53 -26.41
CA MET A 498 -5.65 42.94 -25.74
C MET A 498 -4.66 42.28 -26.71
N SER A 499 -4.99 42.17 -27.98
CA SER A 499 -4.17 41.44 -29.00
C SER A 499 -2.84 42.11 -29.36
N GLU A 500 -2.67 43.37 -29.06
CA GLU A 500 -1.41 44.11 -29.35
C GLU A 500 -0.35 44.00 -28.22
N GLN A 501 -0.75 43.47 -27.02
CA GLN A 501 0.16 43.30 -25.88
C GLN A 501 0.73 41.90 -25.73
N VAL A 502 0.34 40.94 -26.57
CA VAL A 502 0.65 39.50 -26.37
C VAL A 502 2.00 39.07 -26.95
N ALA A 503 2.60 39.87 -27.85
CA ALA A 503 3.89 39.50 -28.45
C ALA A 503 5.13 39.72 -27.56
N ASP A 504 4.97 40.57 -26.50
CA ASP A 504 6.01 40.81 -25.48
C ASP A 504 5.46 40.61 -24.07
N ASN A 505 4.65 39.59 -23.85
CA ASN A 505 4.00 39.39 -22.54
C ASN A 505 4.91 38.62 -21.56
N PRO A 506 5.34 39.25 -20.46
CA PRO A 506 6.16 38.60 -19.42
C PRO A 506 5.53 37.32 -18.81
N VAL A 507 4.21 37.16 -18.89
CA VAL A 507 3.51 35.95 -18.43
C VAL A 507 3.86 34.72 -19.27
N ALA A 508 4.05 34.89 -20.59
CA ALA A 508 4.40 33.75 -21.48
C ALA A 508 5.82 33.22 -21.19
N GLU A 509 6.79 34.11 -20.95
CA GLU A 509 8.14 33.72 -20.55
C GLU A 509 8.15 33.02 -19.18
N GLN A 510 7.40 33.56 -18.21
CA GLN A 510 7.24 32.95 -16.88
C GLN A 510 6.64 31.55 -16.94
N ILE A 511 5.64 31.32 -17.81
CA ILE A 511 5.05 29.98 -17.97
C ILE A 511 6.06 29.02 -18.63
N THR A 512 6.86 29.48 -19.59
CA THR A 512 7.91 28.66 -20.19
C THR A 512 8.94 28.23 -19.15
N GLU A 513 9.41 29.17 -18.34
CA GLU A 513 10.36 28.89 -17.27
C GLU A 513 9.75 27.93 -16.20
N LEU A 514 8.49 28.15 -15.81
CA LEU A 514 7.76 27.27 -14.92
C LEU A 514 7.71 25.84 -15.46
N VAL A 515 7.47 25.67 -16.76
CA VAL A 515 7.43 24.34 -17.42
C VAL A 515 8.79 23.65 -17.35
N ILE A 516 9.88 24.37 -17.67
CA ILE A 516 11.25 23.83 -17.60
C ILE A 516 11.55 23.37 -16.17
N GLN A 517 11.30 24.22 -15.18
CA GLN A 517 11.50 23.90 -13.77
C GLN A 517 10.63 22.72 -13.31
N THR A 518 9.40 22.62 -13.82
CA THR A 518 8.49 21.52 -13.48
C THR A 518 9.01 20.18 -14.01
N VAL A 519 9.49 20.14 -15.25
CA VAL A 519 10.03 18.90 -15.84
C VAL A 519 11.27 18.46 -15.09
N ALA A 520 12.20 19.38 -14.77
CA ALA A 520 13.39 19.08 -13.99
C ALA A 520 13.02 18.54 -12.58
N ALA A 521 12.11 19.22 -11.88
CA ALA A 521 11.67 18.80 -10.56
C ALA A 521 10.92 17.44 -10.58
N ASN A 522 10.16 17.15 -11.65
CA ASN A 522 9.47 15.86 -11.78
C ASN A 522 10.46 14.69 -11.96
N VAL A 523 11.58 14.90 -12.67
CA VAL A 523 12.66 13.91 -12.77
C VAL A 523 13.30 13.67 -11.41
N GLU A 524 13.69 14.75 -10.73
CA GLU A 524 14.29 14.67 -9.39
C GLU A 524 13.40 13.92 -8.39
N PHE A 525 12.12 14.26 -8.33
CA PHE A 525 11.15 13.55 -7.48
C PHE A 525 11.00 12.07 -7.85
N GLY A 526 11.00 11.77 -9.15
CA GLY A 526 10.96 10.39 -9.63
C GLY A 526 12.16 9.58 -9.17
N GLU A 527 13.36 10.13 -9.28
CA GLU A 527 14.60 9.49 -8.82
C GLU A 527 14.61 9.32 -7.29
N GLN A 528 14.22 10.34 -6.53
CA GLN A 528 14.12 10.29 -5.07
C GLN A 528 13.10 9.22 -4.62
N ALA A 529 11.94 9.16 -5.26
CA ALA A 529 10.91 8.16 -4.93
C ALA A 529 11.38 6.73 -5.27
N GLN A 530 12.07 6.54 -6.39
CA GLN A 530 12.66 5.25 -6.75
C GLN A 530 13.75 4.85 -5.75
N ALA A 531 14.65 5.77 -5.39
CA ALA A 531 15.69 5.53 -4.40
C ALA A 531 15.11 5.18 -3.03
N ALA A 532 14.11 5.94 -2.55
CA ALA A 532 13.42 5.67 -1.29
C ALA A 532 12.74 4.29 -1.29
N THR A 533 12.09 3.92 -2.41
CA THR A 533 11.46 2.61 -2.56
C THR A 533 12.48 1.48 -2.61
N ALA A 534 13.58 1.65 -3.36
CA ALA A 534 14.65 0.66 -3.48
C ALA A 534 15.37 0.43 -2.14
N MET A 535 15.55 1.49 -1.37
CA MET A 535 16.20 1.44 -0.05
C MET A 535 15.25 1.04 1.07
N ASN A 536 13.96 0.85 0.84
CA ASN A 536 12.93 0.75 1.88
C ASN A 536 13.12 1.84 2.95
N ALA A 537 13.32 3.08 2.51
CA ALA A 537 13.57 4.19 3.41
C ALA A 537 12.40 4.35 4.40
N PRO A 538 12.68 4.57 5.68
CA PRO A 538 11.62 4.79 6.66
C PRO A 538 10.92 6.14 6.40
N PRO A 539 9.60 6.22 6.66
CA PRO A 539 8.89 7.48 6.65
C PRO A 539 9.61 8.53 7.52
N THR A 540 9.56 9.79 7.14
CA THR A 540 10.28 10.89 7.79
C THR A 540 10.07 10.91 9.30
N GLU A 541 8.86 10.62 9.77
CA GLU A 541 8.49 10.59 11.19
C GLU A 541 9.15 9.43 11.98
N LEU A 542 9.60 8.42 11.28
CA LEU A 542 10.27 7.28 11.89
C LEU A 542 11.79 7.34 11.79
N GLN A 543 12.34 8.16 10.89
CA GLN A 543 13.79 8.22 10.63
C GLN A 543 14.62 8.44 11.89
N GLU A 544 14.20 9.37 12.75
CA GLU A 544 14.89 9.66 14.02
C GLU A 544 14.64 8.61 15.12
N LYS A 545 13.66 7.73 14.93
CA LYS A 545 13.25 6.72 15.92
C LYS A 545 13.82 5.34 15.65
N ILE A 546 14.33 5.10 14.45
CA ILE A 546 14.87 3.81 14.03
C ILE A 546 16.36 3.75 14.32
N THR A 547 16.82 2.63 14.89
CA THR A 547 18.24 2.37 15.07
C THR A 547 18.82 1.83 13.76
N MET A 548 19.50 2.68 13.01
CA MET A 548 20.15 2.34 11.75
C MET A 548 21.65 2.16 11.95
N TYR A 549 22.20 1.13 11.33
CA TYR A 549 23.64 0.87 11.31
C TYR A 549 24.15 1.08 9.87
N PRO A 550 24.93 2.15 9.61
CA PRO A 550 25.45 2.43 8.28
C PRO A 550 26.54 1.44 7.87
N ILE A 551 26.85 1.44 6.57
CA ILE A 551 28.09 0.83 6.07
C ILE A 551 29.26 1.49 6.77
N ARG A 552 30.25 0.70 7.19
CA ARG A 552 31.46 1.23 7.83
C ARG A 552 32.17 2.22 6.92
N PRO A 553 32.68 3.34 7.46
CA PRO A 553 33.29 4.43 6.67
C PRO A 553 34.35 3.93 5.69
N GLU A 554 35.14 2.92 6.08
CA GLU A 554 36.22 2.34 5.26
C GLU A 554 35.70 1.63 3.99
N PHE A 555 34.42 1.30 3.90
CA PHE A 555 33.79 0.60 2.77
C PHE A 555 32.85 1.49 1.95
N THR A 556 32.48 2.68 2.44
CA THR A 556 31.43 3.52 1.85
C THR A 556 31.71 3.87 0.38
N GLU A 557 32.92 4.34 0.07
CA GLU A 557 33.31 4.72 -1.29
C GLU A 557 33.28 3.51 -2.25
N MET A 558 33.82 2.38 -1.82
CA MET A 558 33.82 1.15 -2.61
C MET A 558 32.38 0.64 -2.87
N MET A 559 31.47 0.77 -1.90
CA MET A 559 30.11 0.24 -2.00
C MET A 559 29.19 1.11 -2.87
N ALA A 560 29.55 2.35 -3.17
CA ALA A 560 28.76 3.24 -4.03
C ALA A 560 28.47 2.60 -5.40
N ASP A 561 29.48 1.99 -6.02
CA ASP A 561 29.39 1.34 -7.33
C ASP A 561 29.42 -0.20 -7.25
N PHE A 562 29.38 -0.74 -6.04
CA PHE A 562 29.41 -2.20 -5.88
C PHE A 562 28.05 -2.81 -6.15
N ARG A 563 27.97 -3.67 -7.17
CA ARG A 563 26.74 -4.38 -7.55
C ARG A 563 27.02 -5.87 -7.63
N LEU A 564 26.03 -6.69 -7.24
CA LEU A 564 26.09 -8.13 -7.42
C LEU A 564 25.26 -8.56 -8.64
N PRO A 565 25.74 -9.57 -9.38
CA PRO A 565 25.04 -10.08 -10.56
C PRO A 565 23.74 -10.79 -10.20
N GLN A 566 22.71 -10.49 -10.98
CA GLN A 566 21.41 -11.18 -10.94
C GLN A 566 20.91 -11.44 -12.36
N PHE A 567 20.03 -12.43 -12.52
CA PHE A 567 19.38 -12.67 -13.80
C PHE A 567 18.36 -11.61 -14.13
N VAL A 568 18.35 -11.16 -15.38
CA VAL A 568 17.45 -10.16 -15.92
C VAL A 568 16.81 -10.64 -17.22
N ILE A 569 15.64 -10.09 -17.52
CA ILE A 569 14.96 -10.18 -18.81
C ILE A 569 14.99 -8.81 -19.48
N HIS A 570 15.15 -8.80 -20.79
CA HIS A 570 14.99 -7.58 -21.57
C HIS A 570 13.56 -7.47 -22.07
N LEU A 571 12.87 -6.39 -21.70
CA LEU A 571 11.56 -6.05 -22.22
C LEU A 571 11.76 -5.16 -23.42
N ASP A 572 11.40 -5.65 -24.62
CA ASP A 572 11.39 -4.86 -25.84
C ASP A 572 10.11 -4.02 -25.90
N ASN A 573 10.18 -2.80 -25.42
CA ASN A 573 9.06 -1.84 -25.45
C ASN A 573 9.11 -0.95 -26.72
N GLY A 574 9.85 -1.37 -27.75
CA GLY A 574 9.90 -0.71 -29.07
C GLY A 574 10.70 0.59 -29.12
N LEU A 575 11.04 1.21 -28.00
CA LEU A 575 11.85 2.43 -27.90
C LEU A 575 13.02 2.32 -26.91
N PHE A 576 12.91 1.47 -25.88
CA PHE A 576 13.98 1.24 -24.91
C PHE A 576 14.05 -0.24 -24.55
N ASN A 577 15.24 -0.78 -24.62
CA ASN A 577 15.56 -2.15 -24.20
C ASN A 577 15.90 -2.11 -22.71
N GLU A 578 14.92 -2.16 -21.83
CA GLU A 578 15.12 -2.05 -20.39
C GLU A 578 15.36 -3.44 -19.78
N ALA A 579 16.45 -3.58 -19.04
CA ALA A 579 16.76 -4.80 -18.28
C ALA A 579 15.98 -4.78 -16.98
N VAL A 580 15.05 -5.72 -16.81
CA VAL A 580 14.22 -5.89 -15.62
C VAL A 580 14.67 -7.13 -14.87
N LEU A 581 14.68 -7.05 -13.54
CA LEU A 581 15.03 -8.18 -12.69
C LEU A 581 14.10 -9.38 -12.99
N PHE A 582 14.70 -10.55 -13.25
CA PHE A 582 13.95 -11.76 -13.51
C PHE A 582 13.21 -12.23 -12.26
N ASP A 583 11.90 -12.51 -12.40
CA ASP A 583 11.06 -13.12 -11.38
C ASP A 583 10.76 -14.57 -11.74
N ARG A 584 11.05 -15.49 -10.84
CA ARG A 584 10.80 -16.93 -10.99
C ARG A 584 9.34 -17.25 -11.33
N THR A 585 8.38 -16.46 -10.89
CA THR A 585 6.94 -16.66 -11.18
C THR A 585 6.67 -16.69 -12.68
N ASN A 586 7.46 -15.95 -13.47
CA ASN A 586 7.33 -15.93 -14.94
C ASN A 586 7.58 -17.31 -15.58
N LEU A 587 8.32 -18.21 -14.93
CA LEU A 587 8.55 -19.56 -15.44
C LEU A 587 7.31 -20.46 -15.39
N LEU A 588 6.34 -20.14 -14.53
CA LEU A 588 5.16 -20.96 -14.29
C LEU A 588 3.87 -20.43 -14.94
N ILE A 589 3.92 -19.29 -15.64
CA ILE A 589 2.73 -18.67 -16.27
C ILE A 589 2.06 -19.65 -17.25
N ASP A 590 2.86 -20.36 -18.05
CA ASP A 590 2.36 -21.32 -19.06
C ASP A 590 2.49 -22.78 -18.57
N PHE A 591 2.61 -23.02 -17.28
CA PHE A 591 2.77 -24.37 -16.75
C PHE A 591 1.46 -25.17 -16.89
N PRO A 592 1.37 -26.15 -17.80
CA PRO A 592 0.14 -26.88 -18.09
C PRO A 592 -0.10 -28.00 -17.07
N LEU A 593 -0.26 -27.67 -15.80
CA LEU A 593 -0.39 -28.62 -14.68
C LEU A 593 -1.45 -29.69 -14.96
N GLY A 594 -2.55 -29.30 -15.57
CA GLY A 594 -3.65 -30.22 -15.91
C GLY A 594 -3.25 -31.40 -16.81
N ARG A 595 -2.07 -31.38 -17.45
CA ARG A 595 -1.55 -32.46 -18.34
C ARG A 595 -0.47 -33.31 -17.68
N TYR A 596 0.02 -32.91 -16.50
CA TYR A 596 1.12 -33.61 -15.82
C TYR A 596 0.67 -34.89 -15.11
N ASP A 597 1.65 -35.65 -14.65
CA ASP A 597 1.46 -36.90 -13.90
C ASP A 597 0.65 -36.66 -12.62
N LYS A 598 -0.44 -37.41 -12.48
CA LYS A 598 -1.39 -37.31 -11.35
C LYS A 598 -1.26 -38.47 -10.34
N VAL A 599 -0.35 -39.42 -10.61
CA VAL A 599 -0.19 -40.59 -9.73
C VAL A 599 0.40 -40.17 -8.38
N ILE A 600 -0.39 -40.39 -7.33
CA ILE A 600 -0.02 -40.09 -5.95
C ILE A 600 -0.30 -41.31 -5.08
N ASP A 601 0.67 -41.70 -4.27
CA ASP A 601 0.48 -42.73 -3.25
C ASP A 601 -0.11 -42.08 -1.98
N PHE A 602 -1.34 -42.43 -1.65
CA PHE A 602 -2.02 -42.01 -0.44
C PHE A 602 -1.93 -43.04 0.69
N GLY A 603 -1.17 -44.14 0.53
CA GLY A 603 -1.14 -45.25 1.47
C GLY A 603 -0.59 -44.94 2.88
N GLN A 604 -0.01 -43.73 3.06
CA GLN A 604 0.53 -43.30 4.36
C GLN A 604 -0.41 -42.36 5.12
N ILE A 605 -1.62 -42.09 4.61
CA ILE A 605 -2.60 -41.24 5.31
C ILE A 605 -3.31 -42.08 6.37
N ASN A 606 -2.74 -42.15 7.55
CA ASN A 606 -3.34 -42.71 8.75
C ASN A 606 -3.67 -41.58 9.71
N GLY A 607 -4.96 -41.23 9.86
CA GLY A 607 -5.29 -40.12 10.72
C GLY A 607 -6.61 -40.24 11.44
N VAL A 608 -6.64 -39.76 12.67
CA VAL A 608 -7.84 -39.42 13.42
C VAL A 608 -8.31 -38.05 12.95
N VAL A 609 -9.60 -37.90 12.67
CA VAL A 609 -10.21 -36.61 12.32
C VAL A 609 -10.32 -35.76 13.55
N TYR A 610 -9.76 -34.58 13.53
CA TYR A 610 -9.85 -33.61 14.60
C TYR A 610 -10.66 -32.40 14.13
N THR A 611 -11.56 -31.89 14.95
CA THR A 611 -12.03 -30.52 14.89
C THR A 611 -11.06 -29.66 15.68
N SER A 612 -10.70 -28.52 15.14
CA SER A 612 -9.98 -27.51 15.92
C SER A 612 -10.99 -26.78 16.80
N GLU A 613 -10.95 -27.03 18.10
CA GLU A 613 -11.64 -26.22 19.10
C GLU A 613 -10.59 -25.50 19.94
N PHE A 614 -10.80 -24.22 20.19
CA PHE A 614 -9.93 -23.44 21.04
C PHE A 614 -10.33 -23.64 22.50
N LYS A 615 -9.45 -24.13 23.32
CA LYS A 615 -9.70 -24.39 24.74
C LYS A 615 -9.34 -23.25 25.67
N ASN A 616 -8.55 -22.32 25.25
CA ASN A 616 -8.22 -21.04 25.90
C ASN A 616 -7.48 -20.16 24.87
N GLU A 617 -7.35 -18.87 25.12
CA GLU A 617 -6.75 -17.85 24.24
C GLU A 617 -5.33 -18.17 23.67
N ARG A 618 -4.80 -19.37 23.84
CA ARG A 618 -3.43 -19.76 23.48
C ARG A 618 -3.22 -21.16 22.90
N GLU A 619 -4.22 -22.03 22.91
CA GLU A 619 -4.02 -23.39 22.42
C GLU A 619 -5.19 -23.86 21.56
N VAL A 620 -4.88 -24.21 20.31
CA VAL A 620 -5.79 -24.95 19.44
C VAL A 620 -5.83 -26.39 19.92
N GLU A 621 -6.89 -26.80 20.59
CA GLU A 621 -7.11 -28.21 20.93
C GLU A 621 -7.83 -28.86 19.75
N PHE A 622 -7.17 -29.86 19.16
CA PHE A 622 -7.78 -30.70 18.16
C PHE A 622 -8.55 -31.81 18.88
N SER A 623 -9.88 -31.69 18.96
CA SER A 623 -10.71 -32.76 19.46
C SER A 623 -11.30 -33.60 18.31
N PRO A 624 -11.44 -34.93 18.48
CA PRO A 624 -12.16 -35.73 17.49
C PRO A 624 -13.59 -35.26 17.37
N LEU A 625 -14.11 -35.07 16.14
CA LEU A 625 -15.51 -34.83 15.87
C LEU A 625 -16.38 -35.86 16.64
N LYS A 626 -17.46 -35.40 17.27
CA LYS A 626 -18.41 -36.32 17.91
C LYS A 626 -18.88 -37.33 16.87
N ASN A 627 -18.75 -38.61 17.18
CA ASN A 627 -18.98 -39.70 16.25
C ASN A 627 -20.33 -39.62 15.51
N GLN A 628 -21.31 -38.99 16.08
CA GLN A 628 -22.65 -38.88 15.53
C GLN A 628 -22.74 -37.81 14.40
N GLU A 629 -22.18 -36.64 14.60
CA GLU A 629 -22.14 -35.56 13.56
C GLU A 629 -21.28 -35.94 12.37
N LYS A 630 -20.15 -36.60 12.64
CA LYS A 630 -19.28 -37.15 11.62
C LYS A 630 -19.99 -38.19 10.76
N GLN A 631 -20.76 -39.10 11.40
CA GLN A 631 -21.50 -40.15 10.71
C GLN A 631 -22.63 -39.61 9.84
N GLU A 632 -23.31 -38.57 10.27
CA GLU A 632 -24.35 -37.89 9.50
C GLU A 632 -23.78 -37.19 8.23
N LEU A 633 -22.66 -36.46 8.36
CA LEU A 633 -21.98 -35.83 7.22
C LEU A 633 -21.45 -36.86 6.24
N LEU A 634 -20.89 -37.96 6.72
CA LEU A 634 -20.42 -39.07 5.88
C LEU A 634 -21.57 -39.76 5.15
N ASN A 635 -22.69 -39.95 5.80
CA ASN A 635 -23.89 -40.54 5.19
C ASN A 635 -24.46 -39.59 4.13
N LEU A 636 -24.51 -38.30 4.39
CA LEU A 636 -24.92 -37.28 3.40
C LEU A 636 -24.00 -37.32 2.17
N PHE A 637 -22.69 -37.34 2.36
CA PHE A 637 -21.70 -37.43 1.26
C PHE A 637 -21.86 -38.75 0.50
N ALA A 638 -21.97 -39.90 1.22
CA ALA A 638 -22.07 -41.21 0.60
C ALA A 638 -23.36 -41.43 -0.21
N ASN A 639 -24.43 -40.70 0.09
CA ASN A 639 -25.72 -40.74 -0.63
C ASN A 639 -25.75 -39.82 -1.87
N GLN A 640 -24.72 -39.06 -2.11
CA GLN A 640 -24.60 -38.24 -3.34
C GLN A 640 -24.21 -39.12 -4.53
N SER A 641 -24.56 -38.68 -5.75
CA SER A 641 -24.06 -39.32 -6.97
C SER A 641 -22.53 -39.17 -7.05
N ASP A 642 -21.86 -40.11 -7.69
CA ASP A 642 -20.41 -40.10 -7.92
C ASP A 642 -19.92 -38.75 -8.47
N GLU A 643 -20.63 -38.20 -9.45
CA GLU A 643 -20.31 -36.90 -10.03
C GLU A 643 -20.40 -35.75 -9.03
N THR A 644 -21.39 -35.79 -8.14
CA THR A 644 -21.56 -34.78 -7.08
C THR A 644 -20.48 -34.88 -6.02
N GLN A 645 -20.13 -36.11 -5.60
CA GLN A 645 -19.02 -36.36 -4.68
C GLN A 645 -17.69 -35.85 -5.23
N GLN A 646 -17.40 -36.15 -6.51
CA GLN A 646 -16.18 -35.67 -7.16
C GLN A 646 -16.13 -34.14 -7.24
N LYS A 647 -17.21 -33.49 -7.64
CA LYS A 647 -17.31 -32.01 -7.67
C LYS A 647 -17.12 -31.41 -6.29
N SER A 648 -17.74 -32.00 -5.27
CA SER A 648 -17.63 -31.53 -3.87
C SER A 648 -16.18 -31.62 -3.38
N LEU A 649 -15.50 -32.75 -3.60
CA LEU A 649 -14.10 -32.93 -3.21
C LEU A 649 -13.17 -31.98 -3.94
N VAL A 650 -13.32 -31.81 -5.25
CA VAL A 650 -12.50 -30.86 -6.03
C VAL A 650 -12.67 -29.43 -5.51
N GLU A 651 -13.88 -29.01 -5.24
CA GLU A 651 -14.14 -27.67 -4.72
C GLU A 651 -13.60 -27.50 -3.30
N SER A 652 -13.76 -28.51 -2.45
CA SER A 652 -13.20 -28.50 -1.07
C SER A 652 -11.65 -28.44 -1.07
N LEU A 653 -11.00 -29.21 -1.94
CA LEU A 653 -9.54 -29.15 -2.11
C LEU A 653 -9.09 -27.76 -2.61
N PHE A 654 -9.86 -27.16 -3.54
CA PHE A 654 -9.56 -25.84 -4.07
C PHE A 654 -9.82 -24.73 -3.04
N GLN A 655 -10.88 -24.84 -2.23
CA GLN A 655 -11.15 -23.90 -1.14
C GLN A 655 -10.10 -23.99 -0.04
N LEU A 656 -9.66 -25.20 0.30
CA LEU A 656 -8.59 -25.41 1.28
C LEU A 656 -7.26 -24.83 0.81
N ALA A 657 -6.97 -24.89 -0.50
CA ALA A 657 -5.82 -24.25 -1.09
C ALA A 657 -5.84 -22.73 -0.91
N GLY A 658 -7.02 -22.12 -0.93
CA GLY A 658 -7.17 -20.67 -0.96
C GLY A 658 -6.91 -20.06 -2.35
N LYS A 659 -7.44 -18.87 -2.57
CA LYS A 659 -7.21 -18.12 -3.81
C LYS A 659 -5.72 -17.81 -3.96
N ARG A 660 -5.15 -18.10 -5.13
CA ARG A 660 -3.73 -17.87 -5.49
C ARG A 660 -2.69 -18.79 -4.80
N ALA A 661 -3.10 -19.87 -4.13
CA ALA A 661 -2.15 -20.79 -3.50
C ALA A 661 -1.12 -21.37 -4.47
N PHE A 662 -1.47 -21.45 -5.76
CA PHE A 662 -0.64 -21.96 -6.84
C PHE A 662 -0.29 -20.90 -7.90
N TYR A 663 -0.51 -19.61 -7.58
CA TYR A 663 -0.11 -18.53 -8.49
C TYR A 663 1.38 -18.67 -8.90
N PRO A 664 1.73 -18.49 -10.19
CA PRO A 664 0.93 -18.02 -11.33
C PRO A 664 0.26 -19.12 -12.16
N ILE A 665 0.17 -20.35 -11.65
CA ILE A 665 -0.50 -21.47 -12.35
C ILE A 665 -2.00 -21.12 -12.49
N ASP A 666 -2.58 -21.34 -13.66
CA ASP A 666 -3.98 -21.05 -13.92
C ASP A 666 -4.91 -21.88 -13.02
N ASP A 667 -5.87 -21.22 -12.38
CA ASP A 667 -6.81 -21.86 -11.44
C ASP A 667 -7.64 -22.98 -12.10
N ASN A 668 -7.97 -22.85 -13.41
CA ASN A 668 -8.68 -23.90 -14.14
C ASN A 668 -7.80 -25.15 -14.36
N ASP A 669 -6.50 -24.96 -14.55
CA ASP A 669 -5.56 -26.09 -14.68
C ASP A 669 -5.35 -26.78 -13.33
N VAL A 670 -5.33 -26.04 -12.23
CA VAL A 670 -5.33 -26.61 -10.87
C VAL A 670 -6.61 -27.41 -10.61
N ARG A 671 -7.79 -26.86 -10.95
CA ARG A 671 -9.06 -27.56 -10.81
C ARG A 671 -9.13 -28.81 -11.71
N LYS A 672 -8.62 -28.75 -12.93
CA LYS A 672 -8.50 -29.92 -13.81
C LYS A 672 -7.59 -30.99 -13.21
N TYR A 673 -6.49 -30.59 -12.61
CA TYR A 673 -5.56 -31.52 -11.98
C TYR A 673 -6.18 -32.20 -10.77
N PHE A 674 -6.85 -31.46 -9.88
CA PHE A 674 -7.59 -32.03 -8.76
C PHE A 674 -8.70 -32.99 -9.24
N ARG A 675 -9.44 -32.60 -10.28
CA ARG A 675 -10.48 -33.45 -10.87
C ARG A 675 -9.90 -34.77 -11.34
N ARG A 676 -8.83 -34.76 -12.09
CA ARG A 676 -8.18 -35.98 -12.59
C ARG A 676 -7.67 -36.89 -11.46
N ILE A 677 -7.27 -36.32 -10.32
CA ILE A 677 -6.87 -37.12 -9.13
C ILE A 677 -8.12 -37.74 -8.49
N VAL A 678 -9.18 -36.97 -8.31
CA VAL A 678 -10.42 -37.42 -7.64
C VAL A 678 -11.17 -38.43 -8.49
N GLU A 679 -11.16 -38.30 -9.82
CA GLU A 679 -11.76 -39.26 -10.76
C GLU A 679 -11.12 -40.65 -10.68
N ASP A 680 -9.83 -40.74 -10.37
CA ASP A 680 -9.13 -42.03 -10.21
C ASP A 680 -9.35 -42.69 -8.84
N MET A 681 -9.96 -41.96 -7.87
CA MET A 681 -10.20 -42.50 -6.54
C MET A 681 -11.38 -43.49 -6.55
N THR A 682 -11.21 -44.60 -5.87
CA THR A 682 -12.32 -45.52 -5.55
C THR A 682 -13.28 -44.87 -4.58
N ASP A 683 -14.50 -45.37 -4.46
CA ASP A 683 -15.50 -44.87 -3.51
C ASP A 683 -14.98 -44.83 -2.07
N ALA A 684 -14.24 -45.87 -1.69
CA ALA A 684 -13.61 -45.92 -0.36
C ALA A 684 -12.55 -44.82 -0.18
N GLN A 685 -11.78 -44.54 -1.24
CA GLN A 685 -10.79 -43.46 -1.20
C GLN A 685 -11.43 -42.08 -1.22
N ARG A 686 -12.51 -41.86 -1.97
CA ARG A 686 -13.27 -40.60 -1.93
C ARG A 686 -13.86 -40.30 -0.55
N LYS A 687 -14.43 -41.32 0.08
CA LYS A 687 -14.94 -41.21 1.44
C LYS A 687 -13.85 -40.88 2.44
N HIS A 688 -12.71 -41.58 2.35
CA HIS A 688 -11.54 -41.34 3.19
C HIS A 688 -10.92 -39.95 2.91
N CYS A 689 -10.91 -39.50 1.66
CA CYS A 689 -10.48 -38.15 1.29
C CYS A 689 -11.40 -37.09 1.88
N PHE A 690 -12.71 -37.29 1.86
CA PHE A 690 -13.67 -36.38 2.49
C PHE A 690 -13.43 -36.26 4.00
N GLU A 691 -13.09 -37.38 4.64
CA GLU A 691 -12.80 -37.42 6.09
C GLU A 691 -11.47 -36.72 6.46
N HIS A 692 -10.48 -36.73 5.56
CA HIS A 692 -9.09 -36.31 5.83
C HIS A 692 -8.56 -35.36 4.78
N ILE A 693 -9.39 -34.44 4.32
CA ILE A 693 -9.14 -33.62 3.14
C ILE A 693 -7.86 -32.75 3.24
N ASP A 694 -7.54 -32.29 4.44
CA ASP A 694 -6.34 -31.51 4.74
C ASP A 694 -5.05 -32.33 4.51
N GLN A 695 -5.07 -33.61 4.88
CA GLN A 695 -3.93 -34.51 4.66
C GLN A 695 -3.77 -34.85 3.19
N TYR A 696 -4.88 -35.14 2.49
CA TYR A 696 -4.85 -35.32 1.04
C TYR A 696 -4.32 -34.09 0.32
N TYR A 697 -4.80 -32.92 0.71
CA TYR A 697 -4.33 -31.65 0.16
C TYR A 697 -2.83 -31.46 0.35
N LYS A 698 -2.27 -31.73 1.53
CA LYS A 698 -0.82 -31.61 1.78
C LYS A 698 0.00 -32.52 0.85
N VAL A 699 -0.44 -33.76 0.63
CA VAL A 699 0.23 -34.71 -0.26
C VAL A 699 0.13 -34.26 -1.72
N ILE A 700 -1.07 -33.83 -2.14
CA ILE A 700 -1.30 -33.30 -3.49
C ILE A 700 -0.49 -32.03 -3.73
N LYS A 701 -0.49 -31.10 -2.77
CA LYS A 701 0.30 -29.88 -2.84
C LYS A 701 1.80 -30.17 -3.00
N LYS A 702 2.33 -31.09 -2.21
CA LYS A 702 3.73 -31.52 -2.33
C LYS A 702 4.06 -32.06 -3.72
N LYS A 703 3.14 -32.83 -4.34
CA LYS A 703 3.28 -33.31 -5.71
C LYS A 703 3.30 -32.17 -6.72
N ILE A 704 2.36 -31.22 -6.60
CA ILE A 704 2.29 -30.03 -7.47
C ILE A 704 3.57 -29.19 -7.36
N ASP A 705 4.01 -28.92 -6.12
CA ASP A 705 5.24 -28.15 -5.86
C ASP A 705 6.46 -28.81 -6.52
N GLY A 706 6.56 -30.16 -6.48
CA GLY A 706 7.62 -30.92 -7.14
C GLY A 706 7.55 -30.84 -8.67
N LEU A 707 6.34 -30.94 -9.24
CA LEU A 707 6.13 -30.82 -10.69
C LEU A 707 6.43 -29.41 -11.18
N ALA A 708 5.97 -28.38 -10.45
CA ALA A 708 6.23 -26.98 -10.74
C ALA A 708 7.73 -26.66 -10.64
N GLY A 709 8.42 -27.18 -9.63
CA GLY A 709 9.88 -27.04 -9.49
C GLY A 709 10.65 -27.61 -10.68
N ASN A 710 10.32 -28.83 -11.08
CA ASN A 710 10.96 -29.50 -12.24
C ASN A 710 10.66 -28.76 -13.56
N TYR A 711 9.46 -28.23 -13.72
CA TYR A 711 9.10 -27.45 -14.91
C TYR A 711 9.85 -26.11 -14.92
N ALA A 712 9.85 -25.41 -13.81
CA ALA A 712 10.53 -24.10 -13.68
C ALA A 712 12.03 -24.24 -13.98
N GLU A 713 12.69 -25.30 -13.49
CA GLU A 713 14.10 -25.55 -13.78
C GLU A 713 14.35 -25.74 -15.27
N LYS A 714 13.56 -26.59 -15.93
CA LYS A 714 13.68 -26.84 -17.39
C LYS A 714 13.43 -25.57 -18.20
N GLU A 715 12.41 -24.82 -17.83
CA GLU A 715 12.06 -23.58 -18.50
C GLU A 715 13.13 -22.49 -18.32
N PHE A 716 13.70 -22.39 -17.13
CA PHE A 716 14.80 -21.46 -16.84
C PHE A 716 16.00 -21.72 -17.76
N PHE A 717 16.48 -22.96 -17.86
CA PHE A 717 17.59 -23.30 -18.73
C PHE A 717 17.23 -23.10 -20.21
N ARG A 718 15.99 -23.41 -20.61
CA ARG A 718 15.51 -23.17 -21.97
C ARG A 718 15.52 -21.67 -22.34
N GLN A 719 15.12 -20.81 -21.41
CA GLN A 719 15.16 -19.36 -21.62
C GLN A 719 16.58 -18.81 -21.68
N ARG A 720 17.49 -19.36 -20.90
CA ARG A 720 18.92 -19.03 -20.98
C ARG A 720 19.56 -19.44 -22.31
N GLU A 721 19.27 -20.64 -22.82
CA GLU A 721 19.74 -21.11 -24.13
C GLU A 721 19.25 -20.24 -25.30
N LYS A 722 18.15 -19.52 -25.09
CA LYS A 722 17.59 -18.58 -26.07
C LYS A 722 18.02 -17.13 -25.87
N ASP A 723 18.96 -16.86 -24.98
CA ASP A 723 19.40 -15.54 -24.55
C ASP A 723 18.26 -14.63 -24.06
N ALA A 724 17.12 -15.19 -23.65
CA ALA A 724 16.02 -14.47 -23.05
C ALA A 724 16.29 -14.08 -21.58
N LEU A 725 17.17 -14.83 -20.90
CA LEU A 725 17.65 -14.56 -19.56
C LEU A 725 19.15 -14.27 -19.62
N MET A 726 19.54 -13.07 -19.19
CA MET A 726 20.94 -12.65 -19.14
C MET A 726 21.35 -12.34 -17.70
N MET A 727 22.64 -12.23 -17.46
CA MET A 727 23.22 -11.85 -16.18
C MET A 727 23.66 -10.37 -16.24
N GLN A 728 23.30 -9.57 -15.24
CA GLN A 728 23.78 -8.19 -15.11
C GLN A 728 24.05 -7.85 -13.65
N ALA A 729 24.91 -6.86 -13.41
CA ALA A 729 25.19 -6.33 -12.08
C ALA A 729 24.03 -5.44 -11.61
N MET A 730 23.09 -6.01 -10.86
CA MET A 730 21.83 -5.36 -10.50
C MET A 730 21.71 -5.04 -9.01
N TYR A 731 22.04 -5.98 -8.13
CA TYR A 731 21.82 -5.81 -6.69
C TYR A 731 22.83 -4.85 -6.07
N SER A 732 22.35 -3.81 -5.41
CA SER A 732 23.16 -2.90 -4.57
C SER A 732 22.85 -3.09 -3.09
N PHE A 733 23.88 -3.00 -2.27
CA PHE A 733 23.71 -3.02 -0.83
C PHE A 733 23.09 -1.71 -0.34
N LYS A 734 22.27 -1.77 0.68
CA LYS A 734 21.71 -0.58 1.33
C LYS A 734 22.81 0.21 2.01
N THR A 735 22.66 1.53 2.10
CA THR A 735 23.61 2.39 2.82
C THR A 735 23.61 2.16 4.33
N SER A 736 22.49 1.64 4.86
CA SER A 736 22.32 1.28 6.28
C SER A 736 21.30 0.14 6.43
N ILE A 737 21.40 -0.59 7.53
CA ILE A 737 20.48 -1.67 7.90
C ILE A 737 19.92 -1.44 9.30
N ALA A 738 18.72 -1.98 9.58
CA ALA A 738 18.04 -1.95 10.88
C ALA A 738 17.68 -3.39 11.31
N PRO A 739 18.62 -4.21 11.77
CA PRO A 739 18.34 -5.55 12.24
C PRO A 739 17.50 -5.54 13.52
N THR A 740 16.52 -6.44 13.61
CA THR A 740 15.69 -6.62 14.81
C THR A 740 16.47 -7.17 16.00
N GLU A 741 17.42 -8.07 15.71
CA GLU A 741 18.35 -8.63 16.69
C GLU A 741 19.76 -8.49 16.14
N LEU A 742 20.70 -8.16 17.04
CA LEU A 742 22.10 -7.93 16.67
C LEU A 742 22.95 -9.17 16.87
N ALA A 743 23.87 -9.39 15.94
CA ALA A 743 24.97 -10.33 16.13
C ALA A 743 25.98 -9.82 17.16
N THR A 744 26.72 -10.75 17.76
CA THR A 744 27.95 -10.41 18.48
C THR A 744 28.88 -9.65 17.54
N SER A 745 29.49 -8.56 18.01
CA SER A 745 30.41 -7.77 17.19
C SER A 745 31.64 -8.62 16.79
N LEU A 746 31.74 -8.88 15.50
CA LEU A 746 32.89 -9.53 14.87
C LEU A 746 33.60 -8.54 13.96
N GLY A 747 34.91 -8.69 13.79
CA GLY A 747 35.70 -7.83 12.92
C GLY A 747 35.30 -7.94 11.45
N LYS A 748 35.64 -6.93 10.63
CA LYS A 748 35.45 -6.87 9.18
C LYS A 748 33.99 -7.04 8.71
N SER A 749 32.99 -6.72 9.53
CA SER A 749 31.60 -6.66 9.07
C SER A 749 31.39 -5.47 8.14
N LEU A 750 30.56 -5.60 7.12
CA LEU A 750 30.26 -4.52 6.16
C LEU A 750 29.58 -3.34 6.85
N TYR A 751 28.61 -3.62 7.70
CA TYR A 751 27.91 -2.61 8.49
C TYR A 751 28.51 -2.49 9.90
N GLU A 752 28.29 -1.36 10.57
CA GLU A 752 28.72 -1.16 11.94
C GLU A 752 28.24 -2.26 12.88
N ARG A 753 27.01 -2.72 12.66
CA ARG A 753 26.43 -3.88 13.33
C ARG A 753 25.69 -4.73 12.30
N GLU A 754 25.71 -6.03 12.49
CA GLU A 754 25.06 -7.03 11.62
C GLU A 754 23.88 -7.69 12.33
N GLY A 755 22.99 -8.28 11.54
CA GLY A 755 21.85 -9.05 12.06
C GLY A 755 22.28 -10.35 12.75
N LYS A 756 21.40 -10.89 13.60
CA LYS A 756 21.64 -12.13 14.37
C LYS A 756 22.17 -13.27 13.50
N ILE A 757 23.13 -13.96 14.03
CA ILE A 757 23.73 -15.19 13.46
C ILE A 757 23.61 -16.33 14.48
N SER A 758 23.52 -17.58 14.00
CA SER A 758 23.48 -18.78 14.83
C SER A 758 24.84 -19.09 15.47
N ASP A 759 24.86 -20.03 16.39
CA ASP A 759 26.11 -20.47 17.03
C ASP A 759 27.08 -21.09 16.03
N PHE A 760 26.58 -21.91 15.08
CA PHE A 760 27.39 -22.47 14.01
C PHE A 760 27.96 -21.39 13.08
N GLU A 761 27.15 -20.42 12.67
CA GLU A 761 27.57 -19.29 11.85
C GLU A 761 28.63 -18.44 12.57
N THR A 762 28.44 -18.20 13.88
CA THR A 762 29.39 -17.48 14.72
C THR A 762 30.74 -18.21 14.79
N MET A 763 30.73 -19.52 15.01
CA MET A 763 31.93 -20.37 15.04
C MET A 763 32.65 -20.33 13.69
N MET A 764 31.93 -20.47 12.60
CA MET A 764 32.45 -20.44 11.24
C MET A 764 33.10 -19.11 10.91
N LEU A 765 32.41 -17.99 11.16
CA LEU A 765 32.97 -16.64 10.94
C LEU A 765 34.20 -16.37 11.79
N ARG A 766 34.24 -16.79 13.05
CA ARG A 766 35.44 -16.68 13.89
C ARG A 766 36.62 -17.41 13.27
N LYS A 767 36.43 -18.65 12.81
CA LYS A 767 37.49 -19.42 12.13
C LYS A 767 37.97 -18.71 10.85
N ILE A 768 37.10 -18.12 10.08
CA ILE A 768 37.47 -17.32 8.89
C ILE A 768 38.28 -16.09 9.29
N LEU A 769 37.90 -15.37 10.34
CA LEU A 769 38.54 -14.12 10.77
C LEU A 769 39.88 -14.36 11.51
N GLU A 770 40.01 -15.49 12.19
CA GLU A 770 41.23 -15.89 12.93
C GLU A 770 42.27 -16.57 12.04
N ASP A 771 41.90 -17.03 10.85
CA ASP A 771 42.79 -17.70 9.92
C ASP A 771 43.68 -16.70 9.16
N ASN A 772 44.98 -16.70 9.47
CA ASN A 772 45.95 -15.78 8.88
C ASN A 772 46.15 -15.97 7.37
N GLY A 773 45.72 -17.10 6.78
CA GLY A 773 45.78 -17.35 5.36
C GLY A 773 44.57 -16.83 4.59
N VAL A 774 43.45 -16.49 5.27
CA VAL A 774 42.26 -15.98 4.65
C VAL A 774 42.29 -14.46 4.66
N ASN A 775 42.42 -13.84 3.48
CA ASN A 775 42.46 -12.39 3.32
C ASN A 775 41.04 -11.83 3.04
N LEU A 776 40.18 -11.81 4.06
CA LEU A 776 38.86 -11.27 3.98
C LEU A 776 38.88 -9.74 4.09
N ARG A 777 38.19 -9.04 3.19
CA ARG A 777 38.00 -7.59 3.22
C ARG A 777 36.80 -7.21 4.07
N TRP A 778 35.62 -7.76 3.79
CA TRP A 778 34.43 -7.62 4.62
C TRP A 778 33.51 -8.84 4.46
N TRP A 779 32.57 -8.96 5.41
CA TRP A 779 31.46 -9.89 5.40
C TRP A 779 30.15 -9.19 5.74
N HIS A 780 29.03 -9.71 5.26
CA HIS A 780 27.68 -9.24 5.53
C HIS A 780 26.75 -10.41 5.75
N ARG A 781 25.89 -10.31 6.79
CA ARG A 781 24.77 -11.25 7.03
C ARG A 781 23.61 -10.88 6.12
N ASN A 782 23.38 -11.65 5.11
CA ASN A 782 22.34 -11.40 4.13
C ASN A 782 20.94 -11.65 4.71
N ASP A 783 19.95 -10.82 4.36
CA ASP A 783 18.55 -10.98 4.79
C ASP A 783 17.88 -12.06 3.94
N SER A 784 17.29 -13.08 4.60
CA SER A 784 16.67 -14.23 3.96
C SER A 784 15.43 -13.93 3.10
N LYS A 785 14.90 -12.71 3.15
CA LYS A 785 13.70 -12.30 2.38
C LYS A 785 13.88 -11.02 1.57
N LYS A 786 14.82 -10.16 1.96
CA LYS A 786 14.99 -8.81 1.42
C LYS A 786 16.43 -8.49 0.99
N GLY A 787 17.35 -9.41 1.22
CA GLY A 787 18.76 -9.29 0.86
C GLY A 787 19.05 -9.72 -0.57
N PHE A 788 20.34 -9.93 -0.85
CA PHE A 788 20.78 -10.47 -2.11
C PHE A 788 20.15 -11.85 -2.38
N CYS A 789 19.51 -11.98 -3.52
CA CYS A 789 18.87 -13.22 -3.98
C CYS A 789 19.55 -13.72 -5.25
N ILE A 790 19.94 -14.97 -5.27
CA ILE A 790 20.23 -15.71 -6.50
C ILE A 790 18.88 -16.06 -7.12
N ASN A 791 18.39 -15.19 -7.99
CA ASN A 791 17.09 -15.28 -8.65
C ASN A 791 17.17 -16.23 -9.89
N SER A 792 17.26 -17.52 -9.65
CA SER A 792 17.38 -18.58 -10.62
C SER A 792 16.05 -19.34 -10.79
N PHE A 793 16.07 -20.63 -11.18
CA PHE A 793 14.89 -21.49 -11.15
C PHE A 793 14.31 -21.68 -9.73
N ILE A 794 15.08 -21.34 -8.69
CA ILE A 794 14.63 -21.08 -7.32
C ILE A 794 15.12 -19.69 -6.88
N ASN A 795 14.37 -19.03 -5.99
CA ASN A 795 14.85 -17.85 -5.29
C ASN A 795 15.65 -18.32 -4.08
N HIS A 796 16.97 -18.14 -4.13
CA HIS A 796 17.87 -18.54 -3.08
C HIS A 796 18.58 -17.34 -2.46
N PHE A 797 18.43 -17.16 -1.16
CA PHE A 797 19.06 -16.10 -0.38
C PHE A 797 20.20 -16.74 0.41
N PRO A 798 21.46 -16.64 -0.03
CA PRO A 798 22.60 -17.17 0.74
C PRO A 798 22.71 -16.45 2.09
N ASP A 799 23.18 -17.13 3.11
CA ASP A 799 23.26 -16.61 4.46
C ASP A 799 24.23 -15.42 4.60
N PHE A 800 25.33 -15.48 3.84
CA PHE A 800 26.38 -14.45 3.88
C PHE A 800 26.83 -14.05 2.49
N VAL A 801 27.31 -12.82 2.39
CA VAL A 801 28.13 -12.33 1.29
C VAL A 801 29.47 -11.90 1.86
N LEU A 802 30.55 -12.41 1.29
CA LEU A 802 31.92 -12.11 1.69
C LEU A 802 32.67 -11.48 0.50
N LEU A 803 33.59 -10.59 0.78
CA LEU A 803 34.55 -10.06 -0.21
C LEU A 803 35.98 -10.29 0.27
N THR A 804 36.81 -10.94 -0.56
CA THR A 804 38.23 -11.10 -0.29
C THR A 804 39.04 -9.87 -0.74
N GLU A 805 40.24 -9.70 -0.21
CA GLU A 805 41.14 -8.61 -0.64
C GLU A 805 41.52 -8.68 -2.13
N LYS A 806 41.53 -9.87 -2.71
CA LYS A 806 41.77 -10.08 -4.15
C LYS A 806 40.53 -9.80 -5.02
N GLY A 807 39.40 -9.34 -4.42
CA GLY A 807 38.21 -8.97 -5.15
C GLY A 807 37.28 -10.16 -5.50
N THR A 808 37.42 -11.31 -4.86
CA THR A 808 36.48 -12.42 -5.03
C THR A 808 35.30 -12.24 -4.11
N VAL A 809 34.09 -12.27 -4.68
CA VAL A 809 32.83 -12.27 -3.97
C VAL A 809 32.43 -13.72 -3.70
N VAL A 810 32.11 -14.03 -2.45
CA VAL A 810 31.63 -15.36 -2.04
C VAL A 810 30.22 -15.25 -1.49
N ALA A 811 29.26 -15.89 -2.16
CA ALA A 811 27.91 -16.13 -1.65
C ALA A 811 27.92 -17.44 -0.87
N LEU A 812 27.73 -17.37 0.44
CA LEU A 812 27.92 -18.48 1.35
C LEU A 812 26.61 -18.84 2.05
N GLU A 813 26.20 -20.08 1.98
CA GLU A 813 25.06 -20.68 2.67
C GLU A 813 25.56 -21.63 3.75
N THR A 814 24.93 -21.65 4.90
CA THR A 814 25.26 -22.51 6.03
C THR A 814 24.15 -23.52 6.31
N LYS A 815 24.53 -24.74 6.73
CA LYS A 815 23.57 -25.77 7.12
C LYS A 815 24.04 -26.46 8.41
N GLY A 816 23.18 -26.41 9.43
CA GLY A 816 23.36 -27.20 10.65
C GLY A 816 22.99 -28.67 10.46
N GLU A 817 22.83 -29.41 11.57
CA GLU A 817 22.63 -30.84 11.61
C GLU A 817 21.34 -31.37 10.95
N GLN A 818 20.34 -30.56 10.73
CA GLN A 818 19.06 -30.95 10.09
C GLN A 818 19.16 -30.84 8.57
N LEU A 819 19.36 -31.97 7.94
CA LEU A 819 19.48 -32.11 6.49
C LEU A 819 18.11 -32.15 5.80
N ASP A 820 17.76 -31.08 5.08
CA ASP A 820 16.81 -31.16 3.98
C ASP A 820 17.58 -31.51 2.68
N GLY A 821 17.75 -32.79 2.40
CA GLY A 821 18.59 -33.25 1.30
C GLY A 821 18.15 -32.80 -0.10
N ALA A 822 16.85 -32.65 -0.35
CA ALA A 822 16.33 -32.25 -1.66
C ALA A 822 16.47 -30.72 -1.89
N GLY A 823 16.04 -29.89 -0.96
CA GLY A 823 16.15 -28.44 -1.09
C GLY A 823 17.59 -27.94 -1.12
N SER A 824 18.50 -28.61 -0.39
CA SER A 824 19.93 -28.26 -0.40
C SER A 824 20.60 -28.55 -1.74
N LYS A 825 20.26 -29.64 -2.42
CA LYS A 825 20.77 -29.96 -3.77
C LYS A 825 20.35 -28.90 -4.79
N ASP A 826 19.11 -28.43 -4.75
CA ASP A 826 18.61 -27.40 -5.67
C ASP A 826 19.34 -26.07 -5.43
N ARG A 827 19.59 -25.71 -4.17
CA ARG A 827 20.35 -24.48 -3.82
C ARG A 827 21.81 -24.57 -4.30
N ILE A 828 22.45 -25.71 -4.15
CA ILE A 828 23.81 -25.93 -4.68
C ILE A 828 23.82 -25.75 -6.20
N ARG A 829 22.85 -26.35 -6.92
CA ARG A 829 22.77 -26.24 -8.38
C ARG A 829 22.53 -24.77 -8.81
N ALA A 830 21.57 -24.09 -8.19
CA ALA A 830 21.29 -22.69 -8.47
C ALA A 830 22.48 -21.78 -8.16
N GLY A 831 23.18 -22.01 -7.04
CA GLY A 831 24.37 -21.26 -6.66
C GLY A 831 25.55 -21.48 -7.60
N LYS A 832 25.79 -22.73 -8.03
CA LYS A 832 26.86 -23.03 -8.98
C LYS A 832 26.56 -22.51 -10.40
N ASP A 833 25.31 -22.54 -10.82
CA ASP A 833 24.90 -21.93 -12.08
C ASP A 833 25.06 -20.40 -12.05
N TRP A 834 24.67 -19.75 -10.95
CA TRP A 834 24.91 -18.34 -10.73
C TRP A 834 26.42 -18.02 -10.76
N GLU A 835 27.25 -18.78 -10.04
CA GLU A 835 28.72 -18.63 -10.04
C GLU A 835 29.28 -18.63 -11.48
N LYS A 836 28.87 -19.61 -12.29
CA LYS A 836 29.28 -19.74 -13.69
C LYS A 836 28.84 -18.53 -14.54
N ALA A 837 27.56 -18.14 -14.40
CA ALA A 837 26.99 -17.04 -15.16
C ALA A 837 27.57 -15.67 -14.76
N ALA A 838 27.78 -15.43 -13.45
CA ALA A 838 28.38 -14.23 -12.93
C ALA A 838 29.83 -14.06 -13.38
N ASN A 839 30.64 -15.12 -13.37
CA ASN A 839 32.01 -15.08 -13.86
C ASN A 839 32.10 -14.86 -15.38
N ALA A 840 31.07 -15.20 -16.14
CA ALA A 840 31.01 -14.92 -17.59
C ALA A 840 30.84 -13.44 -17.94
N LEU A 841 30.42 -12.61 -16.99
CA LEU A 841 30.33 -11.15 -17.19
C LEU A 841 31.67 -10.48 -17.41
N ASN A 842 32.76 -11.06 -16.90
CA ASN A 842 34.11 -10.49 -16.98
C ASN A 842 34.20 -9.04 -16.49
N ASP A 843 33.47 -8.70 -15.43
CA ASP A 843 33.40 -7.35 -14.83
C ASP A 843 34.60 -7.00 -13.94
N GLY A 844 35.67 -7.80 -14.01
CA GLY A 844 36.89 -7.63 -13.21
C GLY A 844 36.83 -8.28 -11.83
N ARG A 845 35.73 -8.89 -11.45
CA ARG A 845 35.56 -9.63 -10.20
C ARG A 845 35.44 -11.12 -10.46
N LYS A 846 35.70 -11.90 -9.42
CA LYS A 846 35.43 -13.34 -9.40
C LYS A 846 34.27 -13.61 -8.44
N TYR A 847 33.46 -14.59 -8.78
CA TYR A 847 32.30 -14.99 -8.00
C TYR A 847 32.38 -16.46 -7.62
N ARG A 848 32.05 -16.77 -6.39
CA ARG A 848 32.00 -18.13 -5.85
C ARG A 848 30.70 -18.36 -5.07
N TYR A 849 30.19 -19.57 -5.15
CA TYR A 849 29.11 -20.04 -4.29
C TYR A 849 29.59 -21.20 -3.44
N MET A 850 29.31 -21.14 -2.15
CA MET A 850 29.69 -22.18 -1.20
C MET A 850 28.50 -22.53 -0.31
N MET A 851 28.20 -23.83 -0.17
CA MET A 851 27.34 -24.32 0.88
C MET A 851 28.19 -25.07 1.88
N VAL A 852 28.11 -24.70 3.16
CA VAL A 852 28.96 -25.22 4.22
C VAL A 852 28.12 -25.98 5.25
N PHE A 853 28.46 -27.24 5.50
CA PHE A 853 27.84 -28.08 6.51
C PHE A 853 28.72 -28.20 7.75
N ASP A 854 28.06 -28.40 8.91
CA ASP A 854 28.79 -28.63 10.15
C ASP A 854 29.49 -30.01 10.16
N GLN A 855 28.81 -31.10 9.80
CA GLN A 855 29.34 -32.46 9.89
C GLN A 855 29.19 -33.28 8.61
N GLU A 856 28.09 -33.25 7.90
CA GLU A 856 27.85 -34.08 6.71
C GLU A 856 27.98 -33.29 5.42
N ARG A 857 28.47 -33.92 4.36
CA ARG A 857 28.63 -33.31 3.04
C ARG A 857 27.62 -33.85 2.05
N LEU A 858 27.00 -33.00 1.33
CA LEU A 858 26.40 -33.29 0.03
C LEU A 858 27.44 -33.08 -1.07
N GLU A 859 27.26 -33.75 -2.19
CA GLU A 859 28.08 -33.52 -3.38
C GLU A 859 27.99 -32.03 -3.80
N GLY A 860 29.14 -31.38 -3.97
CA GLY A 860 29.23 -29.94 -4.30
C GLY A 860 29.20 -29.00 -3.10
N ALA A 861 29.10 -29.52 -1.88
CA ALA A 861 29.18 -28.74 -0.64
C ALA A 861 30.54 -28.89 0.05
N TYR A 862 30.79 -28.12 1.08
CA TYR A 862 32.02 -28.03 1.83
C TYR A 862 31.78 -28.31 3.32
N ASP A 863 32.74 -28.84 4.03
CA ASP A 863 32.88 -28.68 5.46
C ASP A 863 33.69 -27.41 5.76
N VAL A 864 33.75 -27.01 7.04
CA VAL A 864 34.45 -25.81 7.45
C VAL A 864 35.94 -25.82 7.09
N ALA A 865 36.62 -26.99 7.13
CA ALA A 865 38.04 -27.09 6.77
C ALA A 865 38.27 -26.88 5.27
N ALA A 866 37.49 -27.56 4.42
CA ALA A 866 37.56 -27.41 2.97
C ALA A 866 37.18 -25.98 2.51
N MET A 867 36.22 -25.35 3.18
CA MET A 867 35.88 -23.92 2.96
C MET A 867 37.09 -23.04 3.23
N LEU A 868 37.76 -23.20 4.37
CA LEU A 868 38.95 -22.42 4.73
C LEU A 868 40.09 -22.61 3.73
N ASP A 869 40.37 -23.87 3.32
CA ASP A 869 41.40 -24.16 2.32
C ASP A 869 41.10 -23.43 0.99
N LEU A 870 39.83 -23.43 0.57
CA LEU A 870 39.44 -22.71 -0.63
C LEU A 870 39.57 -21.19 -0.44
N LEU A 871 39.07 -20.61 0.68
CA LEU A 871 39.17 -19.17 0.96
C LEU A 871 40.61 -18.67 1.00
N ARG A 872 41.59 -19.48 1.47
CA ARG A 872 43.02 -19.12 1.44
C ARG A 872 43.54 -18.98 0.01
N SER A 873 43.00 -19.72 -0.93
CA SER A 873 43.37 -19.63 -2.33
C SER A 873 42.76 -18.43 -3.08
N LEU A 874 41.65 -17.93 -2.60
CA LEU A 874 40.89 -16.82 -3.17
C LEU A 874 41.41 -15.46 -2.67
#